data_1d61e516d1d80b62844bb1b24d6fd273
#
_entry.id   1d61e516d1d80b62844bb1b24d6fd273
#
_cell.length_a   1.000
_cell.length_b   1.000
_cell.length_c   1.000
_cell.angle_alpha   90.00
_cell.angle_beta   90.00
_cell.angle_gamma   90.00
#
_symmetry.space_group_name_H-M   'P 1'
#
loop_
_entity.id
_entity.type
_entity.pdbx_description
1 polymer ?
#
loop_
_entity_poly.entity_id
_entity_poly.type
_entity_poly.pdbx_seq_one_letter_code
_entity_poly.pdbx_strand_id
1 'polypeptide(L)'
;MHWLLLIYVCLGCLTYVVTSPVTYENVRGTPYSVSYDHRAITINSVRTMLISGAIHYPRSTPGMWPYIMKMAKNQGLNTVQTYVFWNIHEQKPGVYDFSGRANLSQFLQNAADAGLFVNLRIGPYVCAEWDYGGLPVWLNQIPNMSFRSNNDAWKTSMRTFIMKIIEYVNPYLAKNGGPIILAQIENEYNGNDQAYVDWCGSLVTNELSSTQIPWIMCNGHAANSTIETCNSCNCLDDGWIDHHLHNDPDKPMLFTENEGWFQPWGEAVAIRTTADVAYSVAEWFAGGGSYHSYYMWHGGNHYGRTAASGITTMYADDVLLHADGTPNEPKYTQLSRLQHLIANYAQVLLSQDSNRTPLPYWDGKKWSTGTQQFVYSYPPSVHFISNQNDNTLGVLFRNTNISMTGHSVRIFDDNLNVLWDSANVSDIQSFNTEILPIVFAPLEWQTWSEPVTSNLPVLTSINPIEQLKVTNDETIYLWYRRNVTLTQTQAHTLVRVETRKANALLFFLNGKYLGEFDNHDHSQGSLTATISLDLSTFKPNQQYLFEILSISLGIDNGIWENNFEYKGIVGNVWLNDQLLVNDETNLWEHQKGLVGEYFQIYTEQGSSKVEWNTQWRKGISKPITWFQARFDLDHIILEDLNVNPILLDAHGLNRGHAFINGNDLGLYWLLQGVCRDSTPCCCQQAQINCLEPTQRYYHIPSDWLMPTNNLLTIFDDLGAPSPGSVGIVQRIVLP
;
A
#
# COMPACT_ATOMS: atom_id res chain seq x y z
N MET A 1 -49.01 -8.63 74.43
CA MET A 1 -49.12 -9.26 73.11
C MET A 1 -48.92 -8.17 72.02
N HIS A 2 -47.68 -7.97 71.61
CA HIS A 2 -47.33 -6.97 70.58
C HIS A 2 -46.69 -7.70 69.45
N TRP A 3 -47.27 -7.61 68.28
CA TRP A 3 -46.71 -8.09 67.02
C TRP A 3 -45.86 -7.01 66.42
N LEU A 4 -44.55 -7.29 66.29
CA LEU A 4 -43.62 -6.47 65.47
C LEU A 4 -43.60 -7.03 64.05
N LEU A 5 -44.03 -6.22 63.06
CA LEU A 5 -43.84 -6.47 61.66
C LEU A 5 -42.41 -6.02 61.26
N LEU A 6 -41.57 -6.99 60.89
CA LEU A 6 -40.28 -6.68 60.20
C LEU A 6 -40.53 -6.55 58.70
N ILE A 7 -40.37 -5.35 58.18
CA ILE A 7 -40.32 -5.07 56.72
C ILE A 7 -38.87 -5.29 56.27
N TYR A 8 -38.62 -6.35 55.53
CA TYR A 8 -37.37 -6.53 54.77
C TYR A 8 -37.42 -5.66 53.50
N VAL A 9 -36.63 -4.58 53.48
CA VAL A 9 -36.35 -3.83 52.29
C VAL A 9 -35.15 -4.53 51.61
N CYS A 10 -35.41 -5.31 50.56
CA CYS A 10 -34.35 -5.77 49.63
C CYS A 10 -33.85 -4.60 48.81
N LEU A 11 -32.75 -3.97 49.20
CA LEU A 11 -31.94 -3.15 48.33
C LEU A 11 -31.24 -4.08 47.34
N GLY A 12 -31.76 -4.16 46.13
CA GLY A 12 -31.05 -4.75 45.02
C GLY A 12 -29.85 -3.88 44.67
N CYS A 13 -28.69 -4.17 45.21
CA CYS A 13 -27.43 -3.68 44.66
C CYS A 13 -27.27 -4.28 43.27
N LEU A 14 -27.60 -3.52 42.22
CA LEU A 14 -27.05 -3.74 40.88
C LEU A 14 -25.56 -3.48 40.98
N THR A 15 -24.79 -4.53 41.26
CA THR A 15 -23.35 -4.52 41.07
C THR A 15 -23.15 -4.47 39.54
N TYR A 16 -22.85 -3.29 39.00
CA TYR A 16 -22.22 -3.19 37.72
C TYR A 16 -20.91 -3.97 37.82
N VAL A 17 -20.87 -5.15 37.22
CA VAL A 17 -19.62 -5.87 36.99
C VAL A 17 -18.90 -5.08 35.91
N VAL A 18 -18.00 -4.21 36.33
CA VAL A 18 -17.08 -3.56 35.39
C VAL A 18 -16.14 -4.64 34.86
N THR A 19 -16.50 -5.24 33.74
CA THR A 19 -15.61 -6.18 33.07
C THR A 19 -14.42 -5.40 32.55
N SER A 20 -13.22 -5.79 32.93
CA SER A 20 -12.00 -5.19 32.34
C SER A 20 -12.01 -5.35 30.82
N PRO A 21 -11.49 -4.36 30.07
CA PRO A 21 -11.37 -4.48 28.61
C PRO A 21 -10.63 -5.77 28.24
N VAL A 22 -11.13 -6.47 27.21
CA VAL A 22 -10.45 -7.66 26.72
C VAL A 22 -9.25 -7.22 25.88
N THR A 23 -8.07 -7.69 26.24
CA THR A 23 -6.83 -7.53 25.46
C THR A 23 -6.37 -8.88 24.94
N TYR A 24 -5.54 -8.88 23.88
CA TYR A 24 -5.05 -10.15 23.35
C TYR A 24 -4.19 -10.90 24.40
N GLU A 25 -3.44 -10.18 25.21
CA GLU A 25 -2.63 -10.77 26.30
C GLU A 25 -3.48 -11.61 27.27
N ASN A 26 -4.73 -11.22 27.47
CA ASN A 26 -5.64 -11.92 28.42
C ASN A 26 -6.23 -13.21 27.84
N VAL A 27 -6.24 -13.38 26.51
CA VAL A 27 -6.85 -14.54 25.83
C VAL A 27 -5.84 -15.39 25.06
N ARG A 28 -4.61 -14.91 24.90
CA ARG A 28 -3.53 -15.56 24.16
C ARG A 28 -3.29 -17.00 24.59
N GLY A 29 -3.18 -17.90 23.59
CA GLY A 29 -2.84 -19.32 23.79
C GLY A 29 -3.97 -20.16 24.38
N THR A 30 -5.15 -19.58 24.60
CA THR A 30 -6.36 -20.29 25.04
C THR A 30 -7.48 -20.03 24.04
N PRO A 31 -8.21 -21.04 23.56
CA PRO A 31 -9.36 -20.84 22.69
C PRO A 31 -10.36 -19.84 23.27
N TYR A 32 -10.79 -18.88 22.44
CA TYR A 32 -11.79 -17.88 22.81
C TYR A 32 -12.78 -17.64 21.68
N SER A 33 -13.98 -17.18 22.05
CA SER A 33 -15.05 -16.90 21.08
C SER A 33 -14.96 -15.47 20.56
N VAL A 34 -15.22 -15.30 19.28
CA VAL A 34 -15.40 -14.00 18.63
C VAL A 34 -16.74 -13.98 17.93
N SER A 35 -17.52 -12.94 18.18
CA SER A 35 -18.83 -12.71 17.57
C SER A 35 -19.05 -11.20 17.46
N TYR A 36 -20.26 -10.78 17.20
CA TYR A 36 -20.65 -9.36 17.20
C TYR A 36 -22.11 -9.19 17.63
N ASP A 37 -22.44 -7.98 18.02
CA ASP A 37 -23.82 -7.49 18.11
C ASP A 37 -23.93 -6.20 17.26
N HIS A 38 -25.07 -5.52 17.31
CA HIS A 38 -25.29 -4.28 16.57
C HIS A 38 -24.27 -3.17 16.90
N ARG A 39 -23.59 -3.26 18.05
CA ARG A 39 -22.74 -2.18 18.56
C ARG A 39 -21.25 -2.42 18.36
N ALA A 40 -20.79 -3.67 18.50
CA ALA A 40 -19.35 -3.97 18.46
C ALA A 40 -19.06 -5.45 18.16
N ILE A 41 -17.80 -5.69 17.80
CA ILE A 41 -17.21 -7.03 17.89
C ILE A 41 -17.13 -7.43 19.35
N THR A 42 -17.51 -8.68 19.64
CA THR A 42 -17.46 -9.24 21.00
C THR A 42 -16.41 -10.34 21.10
N ILE A 43 -15.60 -10.28 22.16
CA ILE A 43 -14.61 -11.29 22.50
C ILE A 43 -15.02 -11.90 23.84
N ASN A 44 -15.29 -13.21 23.88
CA ASN A 44 -15.88 -13.88 25.03
C ASN A 44 -17.15 -13.17 25.55
N SER A 45 -18.00 -12.71 24.61
CA SER A 45 -19.24 -11.95 24.87
C SER A 45 -19.04 -10.55 25.47
N VAL A 46 -17.81 -10.01 25.49
CA VAL A 46 -17.51 -8.65 25.92
C VAL A 46 -17.31 -7.77 24.70
N ARG A 47 -18.09 -6.70 24.57
CA ARG A 47 -17.91 -5.67 23.52
C ARG A 47 -16.52 -5.08 23.61
N THR A 48 -15.79 -5.04 22.50
CA THR A 48 -14.38 -4.64 22.45
C THR A 48 -14.21 -3.50 21.46
N MET A 49 -13.63 -2.39 21.93
CA MET A 49 -13.21 -1.29 21.07
C MET A 49 -11.92 -1.70 20.36
N LEU A 50 -11.93 -1.68 19.03
CA LEU A 50 -10.81 -2.08 18.21
C LEU A 50 -10.19 -0.86 17.52
N ILE A 51 -8.97 -0.52 17.92
CA ILE A 51 -8.16 0.55 17.32
C ILE A 51 -7.05 -0.12 16.54
N SER A 52 -7.11 0.01 15.21
CA SER A 52 -6.31 -0.76 14.26
C SER A 52 -5.48 0.12 13.35
N GLY A 53 -4.48 -0.48 12.73
CA GLY A 53 -3.72 0.12 11.64
C GLY A 53 -3.30 -0.93 10.62
N ALA A 54 -3.34 -0.55 9.35
CA ALA A 54 -2.93 -1.42 8.25
C ALA A 54 -1.40 -1.46 8.14
N ILE A 55 -0.86 -2.68 8.21
CA ILE A 55 0.57 -3.01 8.05
C ILE A 55 0.62 -4.20 7.10
N HIS A 56 1.14 -3.98 5.90
CA HIS A 56 1.23 -5.04 4.89
C HIS A 56 2.59 -5.75 5.01
N TYR A 57 2.59 -7.02 5.47
CA TYR A 57 3.81 -7.77 5.76
C TYR A 57 4.85 -7.74 4.63
N PRO A 58 4.52 -7.84 3.32
CA PRO A 58 5.57 -7.91 2.31
C PRO A 58 6.17 -6.54 1.95
N ARG A 59 5.62 -5.43 2.49
CA ARG A 59 6.17 -4.07 2.32
C ARG A 59 7.24 -3.71 3.35
N SER A 60 7.58 -4.65 4.22
CA SER A 60 8.71 -4.60 5.15
C SER A 60 9.36 -5.97 5.24
N THR A 61 10.51 -6.06 5.89
CA THR A 61 11.23 -7.33 6.03
C THR A 61 10.89 -8.02 7.35
N PRO A 62 11.11 -9.34 7.46
CA PRO A 62 10.93 -10.06 8.72
C PRO A 62 11.70 -9.47 9.90
N GLY A 63 12.87 -8.87 9.63
CA GLY A 63 13.66 -8.19 10.66
C GLY A 63 13.01 -6.92 11.20
N MET A 64 12.20 -6.24 10.41
CA MET A 64 11.47 -5.01 10.81
C MET A 64 10.20 -5.29 11.61
N TRP A 65 9.52 -6.43 11.39
CA TRP A 65 8.18 -6.68 11.94
C TRP A 65 8.09 -6.57 13.48
N PRO A 66 9.05 -7.11 14.28
CA PRO A 66 8.98 -6.98 15.74
C PRO A 66 8.97 -5.51 16.21
N TYR A 67 9.81 -4.68 15.57
CA TYR A 67 9.88 -3.26 15.87
C TYR A 67 8.60 -2.52 15.47
N ILE A 68 8.10 -2.72 14.25
CA ILE A 68 6.87 -2.12 13.75
C ILE A 68 5.68 -2.48 14.64
N MET A 69 5.53 -3.75 15.04
CA MET A 69 4.46 -4.20 15.94
C MET A 69 4.56 -3.56 17.34
N LYS A 70 5.78 -3.42 17.86
CA LYS A 70 6.02 -2.73 19.13
C LYS A 70 5.64 -1.24 19.03
N MET A 71 5.98 -0.58 17.94
CA MET A 71 5.61 0.82 17.71
C MET A 71 4.10 0.99 17.58
N ALA A 72 3.40 0.06 16.90
CA ALA A 72 1.94 0.05 16.80
C ALA A 72 1.28 -0.09 18.19
N LYS A 73 1.76 -1.02 19.01
CA LYS A 73 1.26 -1.21 20.38
C LYS A 73 1.51 0.03 21.25
N ASN A 74 2.70 0.60 21.20
CA ASN A 74 3.06 1.79 21.98
C ASN A 74 2.23 3.01 21.60
N GLN A 75 1.88 3.13 20.32
CA GLN A 75 1.06 4.22 19.81
C GLN A 75 -0.41 4.11 20.26
N GLY A 76 -0.85 2.95 20.76
CA GLY A 76 -2.19 2.71 21.31
C GLY A 76 -3.06 1.79 20.48
N LEU A 77 -2.54 1.16 19.44
CA LEU A 77 -3.27 0.12 18.72
C LEU A 77 -3.44 -1.15 19.58
N ASN A 78 -4.57 -1.81 19.43
CA ASN A 78 -4.81 -3.14 19.97
C ASN A 78 -5.05 -4.19 18.86
N THR A 79 -5.11 -3.74 17.62
CA THR A 79 -5.35 -4.58 16.45
C THR A 79 -4.43 -4.12 15.31
N VAL A 80 -3.96 -5.05 14.50
CA VAL A 80 -3.36 -4.76 13.19
C VAL A 80 -4.18 -5.38 12.10
N GLN A 81 -4.17 -4.75 10.94
CA GLN A 81 -4.84 -5.19 9.74
C GLN A 81 -3.80 -5.47 8.65
N THR A 82 -3.97 -6.56 7.91
CA THR A 82 -3.12 -6.84 6.74
C THR A 82 -3.91 -7.53 5.65
N TYR A 83 -3.57 -7.23 4.40
CA TYR A 83 -3.99 -8.05 3.27
C TYR A 83 -3.16 -9.31 3.13
N VAL A 84 -3.69 -10.28 2.38
CA VAL A 84 -2.95 -11.45 1.89
C VAL A 84 -2.77 -11.30 0.38
N PHE A 85 -1.52 -11.26 -0.07
CA PHE A 85 -1.19 -10.99 -1.47
C PHE A 85 -0.99 -12.32 -2.21
N TRP A 86 -1.93 -12.70 -3.06
CA TRP A 86 -1.91 -14.00 -3.72
C TRP A 86 -0.67 -14.18 -4.60
N ASN A 87 -0.29 -13.17 -5.37
CA ASN A 87 0.81 -13.25 -6.34
C ASN A 87 2.19 -13.53 -5.72
N ILE A 88 2.42 -13.17 -4.44
CA ILE A 88 3.68 -13.53 -3.77
C ILE A 88 3.67 -14.95 -3.18
N HIS A 89 2.47 -15.46 -2.86
CA HIS A 89 2.32 -16.80 -2.30
C HIS A 89 2.25 -17.88 -3.37
N GLU A 90 1.69 -17.59 -4.54
CA GLU A 90 1.47 -18.56 -5.61
C GLU A 90 1.89 -17.96 -6.97
N GLN A 91 3.19 -17.74 -7.14
CA GLN A 91 3.74 -17.20 -8.40
C GLN A 91 3.55 -18.17 -9.58
N LYS A 92 3.44 -19.46 -9.30
CA LYS A 92 3.11 -20.51 -10.28
C LYS A 92 1.97 -21.37 -9.76
N PRO A 93 1.02 -21.78 -10.61
CA PRO A 93 -0.13 -22.55 -10.18
C PRO A 93 0.25 -23.76 -9.31
N GLY A 94 -0.31 -23.84 -8.11
CA GLY A 94 -0.09 -24.92 -7.15
C GLY A 94 1.24 -24.89 -6.41
N VAL A 95 2.13 -23.92 -6.67
CA VAL A 95 3.43 -23.78 -6.00
C VAL A 95 3.38 -22.61 -5.03
N TYR A 96 3.28 -22.93 -3.75
CA TYR A 96 3.11 -21.92 -2.67
C TYR A 96 4.45 -21.60 -2.00
N ASP A 97 4.69 -20.31 -1.77
CA ASP A 97 5.82 -19.78 -0.99
C ASP A 97 5.31 -19.00 0.24
N PHE A 98 5.83 -19.34 1.41
CA PHE A 98 5.60 -18.66 2.68
C PHE A 98 6.95 -18.33 3.35
N SER A 99 7.97 -18.01 2.59
CA SER A 99 9.31 -17.68 3.09
C SER A 99 9.62 -16.18 3.00
N GLY A 100 10.65 -15.73 3.71
CA GLY A 100 11.11 -14.33 3.66
C GLY A 100 9.96 -13.34 3.92
N ARG A 101 9.78 -12.37 3.03
CA ARG A 101 8.70 -11.37 3.12
C ARG A 101 7.29 -11.97 2.93
N ALA A 102 7.18 -13.18 2.39
CA ALA A 102 5.93 -13.93 2.29
C ALA A 102 5.62 -14.78 3.54
N ASN A 103 6.41 -14.70 4.61
CA ASN A 103 6.23 -15.51 5.82
C ASN A 103 5.09 -14.95 6.70
N LEU A 104 3.85 -15.16 6.26
CA LEU A 104 2.65 -14.72 6.96
C LEU A 104 2.56 -15.29 8.38
N SER A 105 3.01 -16.53 8.64
CA SER A 105 2.97 -17.11 9.98
C SER A 105 3.89 -16.36 10.96
N GLN A 106 5.08 -15.98 10.53
CA GLN A 106 5.99 -15.18 11.38
C GLN A 106 5.42 -13.78 11.64
N PHE A 107 4.80 -13.15 10.63
CA PHE A 107 4.14 -11.86 10.82
C PHE A 107 3.00 -11.94 11.85
N LEU A 108 2.14 -12.97 11.76
CA LEU A 108 1.06 -13.21 12.72
C LEU A 108 1.60 -13.51 14.12
N GLN A 109 2.71 -14.24 14.22
CA GLN A 109 3.38 -14.50 15.49
C GLN A 109 3.92 -13.20 16.11
N ASN A 110 4.53 -12.30 15.31
CA ASN A 110 5.03 -11.02 15.79
C ASN A 110 3.89 -10.10 16.28
N ALA A 111 2.73 -10.11 15.62
CA ALA A 111 1.54 -9.42 16.11
C ALA A 111 1.07 -10.00 17.46
N ALA A 112 1.02 -11.32 17.57
CA ALA A 112 0.68 -12.03 18.81
C ALA A 112 1.67 -11.72 19.95
N ASP A 113 2.96 -11.68 19.66
CA ASP A 113 4.01 -11.38 20.65
C ASP A 113 3.95 -9.93 21.14
N ALA A 114 3.52 -9.01 20.28
CA ALA A 114 3.25 -7.62 20.66
C ALA A 114 1.91 -7.41 21.39
N GLY A 115 1.10 -8.45 21.56
CA GLY A 115 -0.21 -8.35 22.22
C GLY A 115 -1.29 -7.68 21.36
N LEU A 116 -1.25 -7.88 20.03
CA LEU A 116 -2.18 -7.29 19.07
C LEU A 116 -3.11 -8.36 18.51
N PHE A 117 -4.39 -8.04 18.36
CA PHE A 117 -5.32 -8.79 17.53
C PHE A 117 -5.01 -8.56 16.04
N VAL A 118 -5.59 -9.40 15.18
CA VAL A 118 -5.42 -9.30 13.72
C VAL A 118 -6.76 -9.35 13.01
N ASN A 119 -6.97 -8.40 12.08
CA ASN A 119 -7.95 -8.48 11.02
C ASN A 119 -7.22 -8.93 9.73
N LEU A 120 -7.50 -10.16 9.27
CA LEU A 120 -6.84 -10.75 8.10
C LEU A 120 -7.70 -10.58 6.85
N ARG A 121 -7.34 -9.65 5.98
CA ARG A 121 -8.07 -9.34 4.77
C ARG A 121 -7.55 -10.22 3.61
N ILE A 122 -8.23 -11.35 3.37
CA ILE A 122 -7.75 -12.35 2.40
C ILE A 122 -8.04 -11.93 0.95
N GLY A 123 -9.12 -11.28 0.71
CA GLY A 123 -9.54 -10.88 -0.62
C GLY A 123 -10.14 -12.04 -1.44
N PRO A 124 -9.44 -12.60 -2.45
CA PRO A 124 -8.03 -12.49 -2.80
C PRO A 124 -7.63 -11.32 -3.70
N TYR A 125 -8.59 -10.61 -4.30
CA TYR A 125 -8.33 -9.31 -4.86
C TYR A 125 -8.24 -8.31 -3.72
N VAL A 126 -7.18 -7.52 -3.67
CA VAL A 126 -6.90 -6.62 -2.55
C VAL A 126 -6.66 -5.16 -2.96
N CYS A 127 -6.60 -4.85 -4.25
CA CYS A 127 -6.26 -3.53 -4.77
C CYS A 127 -4.90 -3.05 -4.25
N ALA A 128 -4.88 -2.29 -3.18
CA ALA A 128 -3.74 -1.97 -2.32
C ALA A 128 -2.57 -1.28 -3.04
N GLU A 129 -2.79 -0.68 -4.21
CA GLU A 129 -1.74 -0.15 -5.11
C GLU A 129 -0.58 -1.15 -5.26
N TRP A 130 -0.94 -2.43 -5.17
CA TRP A 130 -0.07 -3.57 -5.33
C TRP A 130 -0.21 -4.13 -6.75
N ASP A 131 0.90 -4.62 -7.28
CA ASP A 131 0.97 -5.18 -8.62
C ASP A 131 -0.16 -6.18 -8.89
N TYR A 132 -0.92 -5.92 -9.96
CA TYR A 132 -2.12 -6.67 -10.39
C TYR A 132 -3.19 -6.84 -9.29
N GLY A 133 -3.32 -5.87 -8.36
CA GLY A 133 -4.26 -5.94 -7.25
C GLY A 133 -4.08 -7.14 -6.34
N GLY A 134 -2.86 -7.69 -6.29
CA GLY A 134 -2.49 -8.88 -5.54
C GLY A 134 -2.73 -10.21 -6.25
N LEU A 135 -3.35 -10.19 -7.44
CA LEU A 135 -3.64 -11.41 -8.21
C LEU A 135 -2.39 -11.89 -8.98
N PRO A 136 -2.16 -13.20 -9.11
CA PRO A 136 -1.09 -13.69 -9.96
C PRO A 136 -1.45 -13.62 -11.46
N VAL A 137 -0.50 -13.16 -12.27
CA VAL A 137 -0.69 -12.94 -13.72
C VAL A 137 -1.08 -14.22 -14.48
N TRP A 138 -0.67 -15.39 -14.00
CA TRP A 138 -1.02 -16.67 -14.65
C TRP A 138 -2.52 -16.94 -14.69
N LEU A 139 -3.34 -16.28 -13.87
CA LEU A 139 -4.79 -16.37 -13.94
C LEU A 139 -5.34 -15.93 -15.32
N ASN A 140 -4.66 -15.00 -16.00
CA ASN A 140 -5.01 -14.57 -17.35
C ASN A 140 -4.94 -15.69 -18.40
N GLN A 141 -4.23 -16.76 -18.10
CA GLN A 141 -4.03 -17.90 -19.00
C GLN A 141 -5.11 -18.99 -18.82
N ILE A 142 -5.96 -18.86 -17.79
CA ILE A 142 -7.06 -19.81 -17.57
C ILE A 142 -8.16 -19.53 -18.58
N PRO A 143 -8.60 -20.54 -19.36
CA PRO A 143 -9.66 -20.34 -20.34
C PRO A 143 -10.97 -19.84 -19.71
N ASN A 144 -11.63 -18.89 -20.37
CA ASN A 144 -12.90 -18.29 -19.96
C ASN A 144 -12.85 -17.58 -18.59
N MET A 145 -11.68 -17.15 -18.13
CA MET A 145 -11.57 -16.35 -16.92
C MET A 145 -12.32 -15.02 -17.08
N SER A 146 -13.11 -14.68 -16.09
CA SER A 146 -13.71 -13.37 -15.88
C SER A 146 -13.61 -13.03 -14.40
N PHE A 147 -12.76 -12.08 -14.08
CA PHE A 147 -12.46 -11.74 -12.67
C PHE A 147 -13.67 -11.15 -11.96
N ARG A 148 -13.72 -11.38 -10.63
CA ARG A 148 -14.67 -10.73 -9.72
C ARG A 148 -16.12 -10.77 -10.25
N SER A 149 -16.54 -11.94 -10.70
CA SER A 149 -17.87 -12.17 -11.28
C SER A 149 -18.36 -13.58 -10.99
N ASN A 150 -19.64 -13.88 -11.28
CA ASN A 150 -20.21 -15.23 -11.16
C ASN A 150 -19.66 -16.19 -12.25
N ASN A 151 -18.36 -16.21 -12.40
CA ASN A 151 -17.62 -17.02 -13.36
C ASN A 151 -16.99 -18.24 -12.66
N ASP A 152 -17.18 -19.42 -13.21
CA ASP A 152 -16.73 -20.66 -12.56
C ASP A 152 -15.20 -20.79 -12.47
N ALA A 153 -14.47 -20.30 -13.47
CA ALA A 153 -13.01 -20.30 -13.46
C ALA A 153 -12.48 -19.39 -12.33
N TRP A 154 -13.04 -18.19 -12.21
CA TRP A 154 -12.71 -17.26 -11.14
C TRP A 154 -13.07 -17.82 -9.76
N LYS A 155 -14.33 -18.24 -9.56
CA LYS A 155 -14.81 -18.76 -8.27
C LYS A 155 -14.01 -19.97 -7.80
N THR A 156 -13.65 -20.87 -8.72
CA THR A 156 -12.83 -22.04 -8.40
C THR A 156 -11.43 -21.63 -7.95
N SER A 157 -10.78 -20.72 -8.67
CA SER A 157 -9.44 -20.25 -8.35
C SER A 157 -9.42 -19.49 -7.02
N MET A 158 -10.34 -18.54 -6.83
CA MET A 158 -10.53 -17.77 -5.60
C MET A 158 -10.76 -18.67 -4.39
N ARG A 159 -11.70 -19.62 -4.50
CA ARG A 159 -11.99 -20.59 -3.43
C ARG A 159 -10.76 -21.41 -3.07
N THR A 160 -10.02 -21.92 -4.06
CA THR A 160 -8.83 -22.74 -3.84
C THR A 160 -7.77 -21.99 -3.04
N PHE A 161 -7.51 -20.74 -3.42
CA PHE A 161 -6.57 -19.89 -2.69
C PHE A 161 -7.03 -19.57 -1.27
N ILE A 162 -8.28 -19.12 -1.09
CA ILE A 162 -8.82 -18.81 0.24
C ILE A 162 -8.72 -20.02 1.17
N MET A 163 -9.13 -21.22 0.70
CA MET A 163 -9.05 -22.43 1.51
C MET A 163 -7.61 -22.78 1.88
N LYS A 164 -6.65 -22.57 0.96
CA LYS A 164 -5.22 -22.76 1.24
C LYS A 164 -4.70 -21.81 2.32
N ILE A 165 -5.10 -20.53 2.26
CA ILE A 165 -4.71 -19.56 3.29
C ILE A 165 -5.35 -19.91 4.63
N ILE A 166 -6.64 -20.28 4.67
CA ILE A 166 -7.31 -20.67 5.93
C ILE A 166 -6.66 -21.92 6.55
N GLU A 167 -6.28 -22.91 5.74
CA GLU A 167 -5.50 -24.06 6.21
C GLU A 167 -4.19 -23.59 6.88
N TYR A 168 -3.46 -22.72 6.20
CA TYR A 168 -2.16 -22.24 6.65
C TYR A 168 -2.24 -21.42 7.94
N VAL A 169 -3.22 -20.50 8.05
CA VAL A 169 -3.36 -19.62 9.21
C VAL A 169 -4.21 -20.23 10.34
N ASN A 170 -4.73 -21.44 10.20
CA ASN A 170 -5.61 -22.07 11.18
C ASN A 170 -5.04 -22.05 12.62
N PRO A 171 -3.72 -22.27 12.89
CA PRO A 171 -3.17 -22.17 14.23
C PRO A 171 -3.31 -20.77 14.87
N TYR A 172 -3.46 -19.74 14.06
CA TYR A 172 -3.55 -18.34 14.48
C TYR A 172 -4.99 -17.82 14.62
N LEU A 173 -6.01 -18.65 14.39
CA LEU A 173 -7.41 -18.29 14.60
C LEU A 173 -7.74 -18.22 16.11
N ALA A 174 -8.66 -17.33 16.48
CA ALA A 174 -9.15 -17.15 17.86
C ALA A 174 -9.59 -18.46 18.52
N LYS A 175 -10.27 -19.34 17.78
CA LYS A 175 -10.67 -20.67 18.28
C LYS A 175 -9.51 -21.57 18.71
N ASN A 176 -8.28 -21.24 18.33
CA ASN A 176 -7.05 -21.93 18.71
C ASN A 176 -6.16 -21.05 19.61
N GLY A 177 -6.68 -19.91 20.14
CA GLY A 177 -5.92 -18.98 20.97
C GLY A 177 -5.00 -18.03 20.21
N GLY A 178 -5.11 -17.97 18.87
CA GLY A 178 -4.34 -17.08 18.01
C GLY A 178 -4.94 -15.66 17.92
N PRO A 179 -4.24 -14.73 17.27
CA PRO A 179 -4.63 -13.32 17.24
C PRO A 179 -5.71 -12.98 16.22
N ILE A 180 -6.04 -13.83 15.24
CA ILE A 180 -6.99 -13.52 14.17
C ILE A 180 -8.40 -13.56 14.69
N ILE A 181 -9.07 -12.38 14.70
CA ILE A 181 -10.44 -12.19 15.19
C ILE A 181 -11.44 -11.81 14.09
N LEU A 182 -10.97 -11.32 12.96
CA LEU A 182 -11.76 -10.94 11.78
C LEU A 182 -11.07 -11.43 10.51
N ALA A 183 -11.85 -11.73 9.48
CA ALA A 183 -11.33 -11.97 8.14
C ALA A 183 -12.20 -11.28 7.09
N GLN A 184 -11.59 -10.88 5.95
CA GLN A 184 -12.30 -10.28 4.83
C GLN A 184 -12.26 -11.19 3.60
N ILE A 185 -13.42 -11.25 2.91
CA ILE A 185 -13.56 -11.79 1.57
C ILE A 185 -13.87 -10.64 0.61
N GLU A 186 -13.30 -10.70 -0.61
CA GLU A 186 -13.38 -9.62 -1.61
C GLU A 186 -12.73 -8.30 -1.13
N ASN A 187 -12.73 -7.29 -1.97
CA ASN A 187 -12.34 -5.93 -1.63
C ASN A 187 -13.06 -4.93 -2.54
N GLU A 188 -13.79 -3.97 -1.95
CA GLU A 188 -14.42 -2.85 -2.65
C GLU A 188 -15.19 -3.27 -3.91
N TYR A 189 -16.05 -4.27 -3.79
CA TYR A 189 -16.82 -4.76 -4.92
C TYR A 189 -18.00 -3.81 -5.23
N ASN A 190 -17.84 -3.02 -6.28
CA ASN A 190 -18.86 -2.09 -6.78
C ASN A 190 -19.55 -2.60 -8.06
N GLY A 191 -19.37 -3.88 -8.42
CA GLY A 191 -20.00 -4.51 -9.55
C GLY A 191 -21.50 -4.82 -9.30
N ASN A 192 -22.22 -5.11 -10.38
CA ASN A 192 -23.66 -5.37 -10.34
C ASN A 192 -24.00 -6.88 -10.35
N ASP A 193 -23.02 -7.77 -10.18
CA ASP A 193 -23.24 -9.21 -10.19
C ASP A 193 -23.65 -9.73 -8.80
N GLN A 194 -24.96 -9.63 -8.50
CA GLN A 194 -25.50 -10.10 -7.23
C GLN A 194 -25.26 -11.59 -7.00
N ALA A 195 -25.26 -12.41 -8.06
CA ALA A 195 -25.01 -13.83 -7.93
C ALA A 195 -23.56 -14.14 -7.47
N TYR A 196 -22.62 -13.29 -7.82
CA TYR A 196 -21.24 -13.36 -7.30
C TYR A 196 -21.18 -12.98 -5.82
N VAL A 197 -21.85 -11.90 -5.41
CA VAL A 197 -21.93 -11.47 -4.00
C VAL A 197 -22.58 -12.56 -3.15
N ASP A 198 -23.69 -13.14 -3.62
CA ASP A 198 -24.39 -14.25 -2.94
C ASP A 198 -23.50 -15.49 -2.82
N TRP A 199 -22.68 -15.77 -3.85
CA TRP A 199 -21.71 -16.84 -3.80
C TRP A 199 -20.62 -16.59 -2.75
N CYS A 200 -20.09 -15.37 -2.64
CA CYS A 200 -19.15 -14.99 -1.58
C CYS A 200 -19.77 -15.23 -0.19
N GLY A 201 -20.99 -14.79 0.02
CA GLY A 201 -21.74 -15.03 1.25
C GLY A 201 -21.96 -16.51 1.55
N SER A 202 -22.26 -17.32 0.53
CA SER A 202 -22.42 -18.75 0.65
C SER A 202 -21.11 -19.46 1.00
N LEU A 203 -19.99 -19.00 0.46
CA LEU A 203 -18.66 -19.51 0.82
C LEU A 203 -18.37 -19.28 2.30
N VAL A 204 -18.68 -18.08 2.80
CA VAL A 204 -18.51 -17.71 4.23
C VAL A 204 -19.36 -18.63 5.13
N THR A 205 -20.62 -18.85 4.81
CA THR A 205 -21.53 -19.62 5.68
C THR A 205 -21.29 -21.13 5.64
N ASN A 206 -20.91 -21.69 4.49
CA ASN A 206 -20.83 -23.12 4.30
C ASN A 206 -19.42 -23.68 4.56
N GLU A 207 -18.36 -23.00 4.10
CA GLU A 207 -16.99 -23.53 4.15
C GLU A 207 -16.11 -22.78 5.16
N LEU A 208 -16.23 -21.47 5.21
CA LEU A 208 -15.41 -20.63 6.08
C LEU A 208 -15.97 -20.48 7.51
N SER A 209 -17.21 -20.95 7.76
CA SER A 209 -17.81 -21.00 9.09
C SER A 209 -16.97 -21.78 10.11
N SER A 210 -16.17 -22.74 9.64
CA SER A 210 -15.23 -23.48 10.46
C SER A 210 -14.14 -22.60 11.11
N THR A 211 -13.92 -21.38 10.64
CA THR A 211 -13.00 -20.41 11.24
C THR A 211 -13.49 -19.87 12.58
N GLN A 212 -14.81 -19.84 12.80
CA GLN A 212 -15.47 -19.35 14.02
C GLN A 212 -15.14 -17.88 14.35
N ILE A 213 -14.92 -17.05 13.33
CA ILE A 213 -14.76 -15.61 13.42
C ILE A 213 -15.73 -14.91 12.47
N PRO A 214 -16.11 -13.64 12.72
CA PRO A 214 -16.87 -12.85 11.77
C PRO A 214 -16.08 -12.57 10.49
N TRP A 215 -16.81 -12.51 9.36
CA TRP A 215 -16.28 -12.14 8.06
C TRP A 215 -16.84 -10.79 7.63
N ILE A 216 -15.99 -9.98 7.00
CA ILE A 216 -16.34 -8.65 6.52
C ILE A 216 -16.22 -8.57 4.99
N MET A 217 -16.97 -7.67 4.39
CA MET A 217 -16.81 -7.17 3.02
C MET A 217 -16.80 -5.64 3.08
N CYS A 218 -15.75 -5.01 2.52
CA CYS A 218 -15.64 -3.56 2.57
C CYS A 218 -16.29 -2.91 1.35
N ASN A 219 -16.83 -1.77 1.62
CA ASN A 219 -17.22 -0.65 0.77
C ASN A 219 -17.86 -1.06 -0.57
N GLY A 220 -19.15 -1.22 -0.59
CA GLY A 220 -19.93 -1.56 -1.78
C GLY A 220 -21.01 -2.59 -1.51
N HIS A 221 -21.14 -3.57 -2.38
CA HIS A 221 -22.11 -4.64 -2.22
C HIS A 221 -21.59 -5.75 -1.31
N ALA A 222 -22.01 -5.76 -0.05
CA ALA A 222 -21.70 -6.82 0.90
C ALA A 222 -22.77 -7.92 0.90
N ALA A 223 -22.35 -9.16 1.12
CA ALA A 223 -23.27 -10.27 1.31
C ALA A 223 -23.92 -10.19 2.70
N ASN A 224 -25.19 -10.61 2.82
CA ASN A 224 -25.93 -10.57 4.09
C ASN A 224 -25.24 -11.33 5.25
N SER A 225 -24.42 -12.33 4.94
CA SER A 225 -23.67 -13.12 5.93
C SER A 225 -22.34 -12.49 6.37
N THR A 226 -21.97 -11.35 5.81
CA THR A 226 -20.77 -10.58 6.18
C THR A 226 -21.16 -9.26 6.82
N ILE A 227 -20.22 -8.63 7.54
CA ILE A 227 -20.39 -7.27 8.02
C ILE A 227 -19.89 -6.33 6.93
N GLU A 228 -20.75 -5.41 6.48
CA GLU A 228 -20.31 -4.32 5.60
C GLU A 228 -19.41 -3.34 6.37
N THR A 229 -18.30 -2.92 5.75
CA THR A 229 -17.36 -1.98 6.37
C THR A 229 -17.09 -0.79 5.47
N CYS A 230 -16.70 0.33 6.05
CA CYS A 230 -16.38 1.55 5.31
C CYS A 230 -14.90 1.65 4.96
N ASN A 231 -14.64 2.12 3.72
CA ASN A 231 -13.35 2.63 3.26
C ASN A 231 -13.57 4.04 2.72
N SER A 232 -12.94 5.03 3.29
CA SER A 232 -13.06 6.44 2.89
C SER A 232 -12.06 7.30 3.68
N CYS A 233 -12.03 8.60 3.38
CA CYS A 233 -11.35 9.59 4.23
C CYS A 233 -12.18 9.95 5.47
N ASN A 234 -13.51 9.93 5.36
CA ASN A 234 -14.44 10.24 6.47
C ASN A 234 -15.79 9.57 6.25
N CYS A 235 -15.97 8.40 6.85
CA CYS A 235 -17.19 7.60 6.72
C CYS A 235 -18.45 8.25 7.34
N LEU A 236 -18.31 9.25 8.21
CA LEU A 236 -19.44 9.98 8.74
C LEU A 236 -19.96 11.02 7.73
N ASP A 237 -19.06 11.83 7.19
CA ASP A 237 -19.42 12.92 6.27
C ASP A 237 -19.89 12.39 4.91
N ASP A 238 -19.39 11.22 4.48
CA ASP A 238 -19.79 10.55 3.25
C ASP A 238 -21.21 9.93 3.33
N GLY A 239 -21.85 9.99 4.51
CA GLY A 239 -23.19 9.41 4.71
C GLY A 239 -23.23 7.90 4.86
N TRP A 240 -22.08 7.25 4.95
CA TRP A 240 -22.00 5.79 5.09
C TRP A 240 -22.67 5.30 6.38
N ILE A 241 -22.54 6.03 7.49
CA ILE A 241 -23.17 5.65 8.76
C ILE A 241 -24.69 5.62 8.62
N ASP A 242 -25.30 6.63 7.99
CA ASP A 242 -26.76 6.66 7.80
C ASP A 242 -27.21 5.53 6.89
N HIS A 243 -26.43 5.19 5.85
CA HIS A 243 -26.67 4.04 4.99
C HIS A 243 -26.61 2.71 5.78
N HIS A 244 -25.57 2.50 6.58
CA HIS A 244 -25.39 1.30 7.38
C HIS A 244 -26.50 1.11 8.42
N LEU A 245 -26.84 2.16 9.17
CA LEU A 245 -27.92 2.10 10.16
C LEU A 245 -29.30 1.79 9.55
N HIS A 246 -29.49 2.15 8.27
CA HIS A 246 -30.72 1.83 7.55
C HIS A 246 -30.75 0.38 7.03
N ASN A 247 -29.62 -0.12 6.50
CA ASN A 247 -29.57 -1.39 5.78
C ASN A 247 -29.14 -2.58 6.65
N ASP A 248 -28.25 -2.35 7.62
CA ASP A 248 -27.64 -3.38 8.47
C ASP A 248 -27.68 -3.01 9.98
N PRO A 249 -28.85 -2.60 10.53
CA PRO A 249 -28.95 -2.07 11.89
C PRO A 249 -28.53 -3.07 12.99
N ASP A 250 -28.47 -4.37 12.67
CA ASP A 250 -28.09 -5.43 13.61
C ASP A 250 -26.60 -5.76 13.58
N LYS A 251 -25.81 -5.03 12.78
CA LYS A 251 -24.36 -5.22 12.64
C LYS A 251 -23.59 -3.98 13.13
N PRO A 252 -22.35 -4.19 13.65
CA PRO A 252 -21.56 -3.07 14.16
C PRO A 252 -20.94 -2.25 13.03
N MET A 253 -20.72 -0.96 13.27
CA MET A 253 -20.04 -0.05 12.37
C MET A 253 -18.53 -0.23 12.46
N LEU A 254 -17.90 -0.58 11.34
CA LEU A 254 -16.46 -0.84 11.20
C LEU A 254 -15.87 0.04 10.09
N PHE A 255 -14.80 0.77 10.40
CA PHE A 255 -14.05 1.60 9.47
C PHE A 255 -12.72 0.90 9.14
N THR A 256 -12.68 0.18 8.04
CA THR A 256 -11.54 -0.65 7.66
C THR A 256 -10.44 0.11 6.98
N GLU A 257 -10.73 1.22 6.28
CA GLU A 257 -9.72 2.06 5.66
C GLU A 257 -10.05 3.54 5.86
N ASN A 258 -9.44 4.14 6.89
CA ASN A 258 -9.35 5.59 6.98
C ASN A 258 -8.16 6.02 6.12
N GLU A 259 -8.47 6.40 4.88
CA GLU A 259 -7.51 6.50 3.80
C GLU A 259 -6.54 7.68 3.95
N GLY A 260 -5.24 7.38 3.81
CA GLY A 260 -4.19 8.33 3.52
C GLY A 260 -3.88 8.37 2.02
N TRP A 261 -2.70 8.87 1.67
CA TRP A 261 -2.28 8.96 0.29
C TRP A 261 -1.18 7.96 -0.03
N PHE A 262 -1.30 7.34 -1.18
CA PHE A 262 -0.20 6.67 -1.87
C PHE A 262 0.51 7.66 -2.80
N GLN A 263 1.74 7.34 -3.20
CA GLN A 263 2.59 8.25 -3.95
C GLN A 263 2.76 7.78 -5.40
N PRO A 264 2.18 8.49 -6.39
CA PRO A 264 2.45 8.24 -7.81
C PRO A 264 3.77 8.87 -8.27
N TRP A 265 4.43 8.22 -9.25
CA TRP A 265 5.56 8.82 -9.96
C TRP A 265 5.16 10.10 -10.71
N GLY A 266 6.02 11.12 -10.67
CA GLY A 266 5.80 12.38 -11.37
C GLY A 266 4.82 13.34 -10.69
N GLU A 267 4.27 12.98 -9.53
CA GLU A 267 3.45 13.86 -8.71
C GLU A 267 4.24 14.37 -7.50
N ALA A 268 3.93 15.60 -7.05
CA ALA A 268 4.44 16.08 -5.79
C ALA A 268 3.82 15.28 -4.64
N VAL A 269 4.54 15.20 -3.51
CA VAL A 269 4.08 14.41 -2.35
C VAL A 269 2.83 15.05 -1.77
N ALA A 270 1.72 14.32 -1.77
CA ALA A 270 0.48 14.74 -1.14
C ALA A 270 0.50 14.39 0.36
N ILE A 271 0.07 15.34 1.18
CA ILE A 271 -0.02 15.19 2.64
C ILE A 271 -1.47 15.37 3.07
N ARG A 272 -2.00 14.40 3.80
CA ARG A 272 -3.23 14.57 4.59
C ARG A 272 -2.87 15.12 5.96
N THR A 273 -3.41 16.29 6.33
CA THR A 273 -3.03 16.95 7.58
C THR A 273 -3.35 16.11 8.81
N THR A 274 -2.56 16.28 9.87
CA THR A 274 -2.80 15.58 11.15
C THR A 274 -4.16 15.95 11.73
N ALA A 275 -4.56 17.22 11.59
CA ALA A 275 -5.85 17.73 12.06
C ALA A 275 -7.04 17.06 11.35
N ASP A 276 -6.94 16.85 10.03
CA ASP A 276 -7.97 16.16 9.25
C ASP A 276 -8.12 14.67 9.64
N VAL A 277 -7.01 13.95 9.77
CA VAL A 277 -7.05 12.56 10.25
C VAL A 277 -7.63 12.49 11.67
N ALA A 278 -7.21 13.38 12.55
CA ALA A 278 -7.68 13.45 13.92
C ALA A 278 -9.18 13.77 14.03
N TYR A 279 -9.67 14.68 13.16
CA TYR A 279 -11.08 14.99 13.02
C TYR A 279 -11.89 13.76 12.60
N SER A 280 -11.49 13.09 11.51
CA SER A 280 -12.14 11.87 11.01
C SER A 280 -12.22 10.77 12.06
N VAL A 281 -11.12 10.50 12.78
CA VAL A 281 -11.07 9.49 13.84
C VAL A 281 -11.98 9.85 15.01
N ALA A 282 -11.95 11.10 15.47
CA ALA A 282 -12.78 11.54 16.61
C ALA A 282 -14.28 11.52 16.25
N GLU A 283 -14.66 11.96 15.06
CA GLU A 283 -16.06 11.88 14.60
C GLU A 283 -16.55 10.44 14.45
N TRP A 284 -15.72 9.55 13.93
CA TRP A 284 -16.06 8.14 13.80
C TRP A 284 -16.48 7.52 15.14
N PHE A 285 -15.65 7.70 16.16
CA PHE A 285 -15.97 7.18 17.49
C PHE A 285 -17.12 7.93 18.17
N ALA A 286 -17.26 9.24 17.90
CA ALA A 286 -18.41 10.03 18.36
C ALA A 286 -19.71 9.50 17.74
N GLY A 287 -19.71 9.18 16.45
CA GLY A 287 -20.85 8.65 15.73
C GLY A 287 -21.25 7.22 16.10
N GLY A 288 -20.44 6.53 16.92
CA GLY A 288 -20.73 5.19 17.38
C GLY A 288 -19.90 4.08 16.73
N GLY A 289 -18.86 4.40 15.99
CA GLY A 289 -17.92 3.42 15.47
C GLY A 289 -17.27 2.57 16.58
N SER A 290 -17.00 1.31 16.30
CA SER A 290 -16.40 0.38 17.27
C SER A 290 -15.11 -0.27 16.80
N TYR A 291 -14.80 -0.16 15.52
CA TYR A 291 -13.54 -0.53 14.87
C TYR A 291 -13.09 0.62 13.98
N HIS A 292 -11.82 1.01 14.08
CA HIS A 292 -11.21 1.99 13.19
C HIS A 292 -9.82 1.51 12.81
N SER A 293 -9.46 1.61 11.51
CA SER A 293 -8.14 1.26 11.00
C SER A 293 -7.57 2.38 10.13
N TYR A 294 -6.38 2.85 10.48
CA TYR A 294 -5.61 3.73 9.61
C TYR A 294 -5.15 2.97 8.36
N TYR A 295 -5.39 3.52 7.20
CA TYR A 295 -4.92 2.95 5.94
C TYR A 295 -4.07 3.98 5.17
N MET A 296 -2.74 3.94 5.29
CA MET A 296 -1.94 2.95 6.05
C MET A 296 -1.60 3.50 7.44
N TRP A 297 -1.24 2.61 8.37
CA TRP A 297 -0.52 2.97 9.59
C TRP A 297 1.00 2.95 9.34
N HIS A 298 1.49 1.95 8.58
CA HIS A 298 2.83 1.84 8.04
C HIS A 298 2.74 1.49 6.57
N GLY A 299 3.12 2.41 5.69
CA GLY A 299 3.03 2.23 4.24
C GLY A 299 4.06 1.23 3.71
N GLY A 300 5.29 1.32 4.19
CA GLY A 300 6.40 0.46 3.77
C GLY A 300 6.83 0.67 2.33
N ASN A 301 7.49 -0.33 1.76
CA ASN A 301 8.11 -0.25 0.44
C ASN A 301 7.68 -1.39 -0.48
N HIS A 302 7.54 -1.09 -1.75
CA HIS A 302 7.36 -2.05 -2.83
C HIS A 302 8.71 -2.65 -3.25
N TYR A 303 9.29 -3.49 -2.39
CA TYR A 303 10.52 -4.19 -2.72
C TYR A 303 10.33 -5.14 -3.91
N GLY A 304 11.30 -5.17 -4.81
CA GLY A 304 11.22 -5.96 -6.02
C GLY A 304 10.28 -5.34 -7.06
N ARG A 305 9.29 -6.10 -7.52
CA ARG A 305 8.35 -5.72 -8.58
C ARG A 305 6.90 -5.69 -8.10
N THR A 306 6.66 -5.17 -6.90
CA THR A 306 5.36 -5.29 -6.26
C THR A 306 4.50 -4.02 -6.31
N ALA A 307 5.02 -2.92 -6.87
CA ALA A 307 4.28 -1.70 -7.08
C ALA A 307 3.29 -1.83 -8.25
N ALA A 308 2.08 -1.32 -8.08
CA ALA A 308 1.16 -1.16 -9.19
C ALA A 308 1.64 -0.10 -10.19
N SER A 309 0.96 -0.04 -11.34
CA SER A 309 1.20 0.93 -12.40
C SER A 309 1.41 2.34 -11.86
N GLY A 310 2.61 2.88 -12.06
CA GLY A 310 2.95 4.28 -11.75
C GLY A 310 3.05 4.63 -10.27
N ILE A 311 3.04 3.67 -9.36
CA ILE A 311 3.22 3.88 -7.92
C ILE A 311 4.70 3.81 -7.57
N THR A 312 5.14 4.70 -6.66
CA THR A 312 6.52 4.73 -6.18
C THR A 312 6.87 3.49 -5.36
N THR A 313 8.17 3.23 -5.23
CA THR A 313 8.67 2.14 -4.37
C THR A 313 8.34 2.38 -2.91
N MET A 314 8.41 3.60 -2.43
CA MET A 314 7.87 4.00 -1.13
C MET A 314 6.36 4.21 -1.27
N TYR A 315 5.56 3.27 -0.78
CA TYR A 315 4.12 3.22 -1.06
C TYR A 315 3.35 4.42 -0.51
N ALA A 316 3.47 4.66 0.79
CA ALA A 316 2.81 5.77 1.46
C ALA A 316 3.69 6.20 2.64
N ASP A 317 4.24 7.40 2.58
CA ASP A 317 5.14 7.93 3.63
C ASP A 317 4.44 8.94 4.54
N ASP A 318 3.37 9.60 4.08
CA ASP A 318 2.55 10.51 4.90
C ASP A 318 1.53 9.76 5.77
N VAL A 319 2.00 8.77 6.52
CA VAL A 319 1.23 7.95 7.46
C VAL A 319 1.82 8.04 8.86
N LEU A 320 1.39 7.23 9.82
CA LEU A 320 1.83 7.38 11.20
C LEU A 320 3.26 6.92 11.44
N LEU A 321 3.70 5.89 10.69
CA LEU A 321 5.06 5.37 10.72
C LEU A 321 5.62 5.40 9.30
N HIS A 322 6.70 6.15 9.07
CA HIS A 322 7.36 6.23 7.76
C HIS A 322 7.74 4.85 7.22
N ALA A 323 7.96 4.77 5.92
CA ALA A 323 8.33 3.51 5.24
C ALA A 323 9.62 2.87 5.79
N ASP A 324 10.49 3.65 6.38
CA ASP A 324 11.73 3.19 7.03
C ASP A 324 11.58 2.84 8.52
N GLY A 325 10.37 2.97 9.09
CA GLY A 325 10.06 2.63 10.47
C GLY A 325 10.19 3.78 11.47
N THR A 326 10.54 4.98 11.04
CA THR A 326 10.59 6.15 11.95
C THR A 326 9.20 6.76 12.18
N PRO A 327 8.90 7.30 13.38
CA PRO A 327 7.65 7.99 13.63
C PRO A 327 7.48 9.24 12.75
N ASN A 328 6.30 9.41 12.14
CA ASN A 328 5.94 10.63 11.43
C ASN A 328 5.36 11.64 12.43
N GLU A 329 6.21 12.51 12.93
CA GLU A 329 5.79 13.53 13.89
C GLU A 329 5.30 14.82 13.21
N PRO A 330 4.27 15.51 13.72
CA PRO A 330 3.57 15.26 14.99
C PRO A 330 2.42 14.24 14.89
N LYS A 331 2.14 13.69 13.72
CA LYS A 331 1.01 12.79 13.43
C LYS A 331 1.00 11.58 14.39
N TYR A 332 2.15 10.92 14.54
CA TYR A 332 2.29 9.75 15.40
C TYR A 332 1.90 10.05 16.87
N THR A 333 2.49 11.08 17.47
CA THR A 333 2.24 11.43 18.90
C THR A 333 0.84 12.02 19.11
N GLN A 334 0.36 12.87 18.22
CA GLN A 334 -0.96 13.52 18.37
C GLN A 334 -2.11 12.50 18.29
N LEU A 335 -2.04 11.60 17.32
CA LEU A 335 -3.04 10.54 17.17
C LEU A 335 -2.94 9.50 18.30
N SER A 336 -1.75 9.23 18.82
CA SER A 336 -1.57 8.40 20.01
C SER A 336 -2.37 8.91 21.22
N ARG A 337 -2.33 10.23 21.47
CA ARG A 337 -3.10 10.87 22.55
C ARG A 337 -4.61 10.64 22.38
N LEU A 338 -5.12 10.82 21.17
CA LEU A 338 -6.54 10.57 20.86
C LEU A 338 -6.91 9.10 21.09
N GLN A 339 -6.10 8.17 20.60
CA GLN A 339 -6.37 6.73 20.73
C GLN A 339 -6.41 6.28 22.18
N HIS A 340 -5.46 6.73 23.01
CA HIS A 340 -5.47 6.43 24.44
C HIS A 340 -6.70 7.02 25.13
N LEU A 341 -7.14 8.23 24.73
CA LEU A 341 -8.36 8.82 25.25
C LEU A 341 -9.59 7.96 24.89
N ILE A 342 -9.74 7.58 23.62
CA ILE A 342 -10.83 6.71 23.16
C ILE A 342 -10.81 5.37 23.90
N ALA A 343 -9.64 4.75 24.05
CA ALA A 343 -9.49 3.50 24.78
C ALA A 343 -9.93 3.63 26.25
N ASN A 344 -9.61 4.73 26.93
CA ASN A 344 -10.03 5.00 28.30
C ASN A 344 -11.56 5.13 28.46
N TYR A 345 -12.26 5.62 27.43
CA TYR A 345 -13.71 5.75 27.41
C TYR A 345 -14.42 4.59 26.70
N ALA A 346 -13.70 3.57 26.24
CA ALA A 346 -14.23 2.48 25.41
C ALA A 346 -15.47 1.82 26.00
N GLN A 347 -15.51 1.54 27.32
CA GLN A 347 -16.66 0.92 27.97
C GLN A 347 -17.90 1.80 27.90
N VAL A 348 -17.75 3.09 28.13
CA VAL A 348 -18.87 4.06 28.04
C VAL A 348 -19.37 4.17 26.61
N LEU A 349 -18.45 4.30 25.66
CA LEU A 349 -18.77 4.40 24.22
C LEU A 349 -19.47 3.16 23.70
N LEU A 350 -19.13 1.97 24.18
CA LEU A 350 -19.69 0.69 23.74
C LEU A 350 -20.96 0.27 24.53
N SER A 351 -21.25 0.91 25.66
CA SER A 351 -22.39 0.54 26.50
C SER A 351 -23.74 0.98 25.96
N GLN A 352 -23.77 1.98 25.10
CA GLN A 352 -24.96 2.63 24.57
C GLN A 352 -24.76 3.07 23.13
N ASP A 353 -25.87 3.33 22.45
CA ASP A 353 -25.84 3.88 21.11
C ASP A 353 -25.50 5.36 21.13
N SER A 354 -24.92 5.87 20.05
CA SER A 354 -24.64 7.29 19.88
C SER A 354 -25.93 8.12 19.85
N ASN A 355 -25.97 9.18 20.63
CA ASN A 355 -27.05 10.14 20.58
C ASN A 355 -26.57 11.44 19.96
N ARG A 356 -26.81 11.60 18.64
CA ARG A 356 -26.48 12.78 17.84
C ARG A 356 -27.55 13.84 18.01
N THR A 357 -27.21 15.00 18.56
CA THR A 357 -28.13 16.12 18.74
C THR A 357 -27.60 17.38 18.05
N PRO A 358 -28.38 18.00 17.15
CA PRO A 358 -28.00 19.30 16.56
C PRO A 358 -27.86 20.38 17.62
N LEU A 359 -26.81 21.20 17.49
CA LEU A 359 -26.55 22.32 18.40
C LEU A 359 -26.92 23.67 17.78
N PRO A 360 -27.49 24.63 18.57
CA PRO A 360 -27.60 26.01 18.13
C PRO A 360 -26.19 26.61 17.92
N TYR A 361 -26.02 27.36 16.85
CA TYR A 361 -24.81 28.09 16.55
C TYR A 361 -25.06 29.56 16.29
N TRP A 362 -24.06 30.41 16.52
CA TRP A 362 -24.09 31.84 16.28
C TRP A 362 -23.52 32.18 14.90
N ASP A 363 -24.35 32.68 13.98
CA ASP A 363 -23.95 33.02 12.61
C ASP A 363 -23.32 34.43 12.47
N GLY A 364 -23.03 35.10 13.59
CA GLY A 364 -22.58 36.49 13.64
C GLY A 364 -23.72 37.51 13.83
N LYS A 365 -24.98 37.08 13.71
CA LYS A 365 -26.18 37.96 13.82
C LYS A 365 -27.24 37.38 14.74
N LYS A 366 -27.45 36.06 14.72
CA LYS A 366 -28.48 35.36 15.49
C LYS A 366 -28.08 33.94 15.81
N TRP A 367 -28.73 33.34 16.79
CA TRP A 367 -28.68 31.92 17.04
C TRP A 367 -29.56 31.16 16.05
N SER A 368 -29.02 30.16 15.41
CA SER A 368 -29.70 29.27 14.45
C SER A 368 -29.36 27.81 14.80
N THR A 369 -30.20 26.85 14.44
CA THR A 369 -29.88 25.42 14.54
C THR A 369 -29.68 24.91 13.12
N GLY A 370 -28.52 24.36 12.87
CA GLY A 370 -28.12 23.86 11.55
C GLY A 370 -27.96 22.33 11.51
N THR A 371 -27.42 21.86 10.41
CA THR A 371 -27.14 20.44 10.12
C THR A 371 -25.64 20.13 10.13
N GLN A 372 -24.82 21.03 10.64
CA GLN A 372 -23.35 20.91 10.62
C GLN A 372 -22.71 21.09 12.00
N GLN A 373 -23.49 21.32 13.06
CA GLN A 373 -23.01 21.42 14.43
C GLN A 373 -23.77 20.42 15.29
N PHE A 374 -23.03 19.49 15.89
CA PHE A 374 -23.64 18.41 16.65
C PHE A 374 -22.93 18.19 17.99
N VAL A 375 -23.67 17.64 18.95
CA VAL A 375 -23.09 16.94 20.08
C VAL A 375 -23.47 15.47 20.02
N TYR A 376 -22.48 14.63 20.28
CA TYR A 376 -22.66 13.20 20.55
C TYR A 376 -22.42 12.99 22.04
N SER A 377 -23.45 12.59 22.76
CA SER A 377 -23.40 12.48 24.21
C SER A 377 -23.45 11.02 24.67
N TYR A 378 -22.51 10.66 25.53
CA TYR A 378 -22.41 9.36 26.20
C TYR A 378 -22.46 9.56 27.72
N PRO A 379 -23.67 9.80 28.29
CA PRO A 379 -23.81 10.02 29.72
C PRO A 379 -23.37 8.80 30.57
N PRO A 380 -22.82 9.03 31.74
CA PRO A 380 -22.60 10.32 32.40
C PRO A 380 -21.25 10.98 32.10
N SER A 381 -20.42 10.50 31.16
CA SER A 381 -18.98 10.74 31.24
C SER A 381 -18.34 11.57 30.11
N VAL A 382 -18.84 11.51 28.86
CA VAL A 382 -18.12 12.12 27.74
C VAL A 382 -19.05 12.67 26.66
N HIS A 383 -18.66 13.83 26.11
CA HIS A 383 -19.37 14.53 25.03
C HIS A 383 -18.40 14.94 23.94
N PHE A 384 -18.78 14.66 22.69
CA PHE A 384 -18.05 15.11 21.52
C PHE A 384 -18.87 16.22 20.85
N ILE A 385 -18.30 17.40 20.73
CA ILE A 385 -18.90 18.49 19.97
C ILE A 385 -18.18 18.61 18.65
N SER A 386 -18.93 18.48 17.55
CA SER A 386 -18.43 18.57 16.17
C SER A 386 -18.93 19.86 15.52
N ASN A 387 -18.03 20.54 14.81
CA ASN A 387 -18.33 21.60 13.87
C ASN A 387 -17.85 21.20 12.48
N GLN A 388 -18.77 20.71 11.65
CA GLN A 388 -18.52 20.28 10.27
C GLN A 388 -18.46 21.47 9.28
N ASN A 389 -18.73 22.69 9.72
CA ASN A 389 -18.61 23.89 8.91
C ASN A 389 -17.16 24.34 8.85
N ASP A 390 -16.73 24.93 7.73
CA ASP A 390 -15.36 25.43 7.55
C ASP A 390 -15.03 26.67 8.39
N ASN A 391 -16.04 27.35 8.92
CA ASN A 391 -15.86 28.58 9.69
C ASN A 391 -15.83 28.31 11.19
N THR A 392 -15.05 29.12 11.92
CA THR A 392 -15.13 29.17 13.38
C THR A 392 -16.46 29.74 13.81
N LEU A 393 -17.21 28.99 14.62
CA LEU A 393 -18.55 29.35 15.09
C LEU A 393 -18.67 29.21 16.61
N GLY A 394 -19.51 30.04 17.22
CA GLY A 394 -19.98 29.82 18.60
C GLY A 394 -21.10 28.79 18.59
N VAL A 395 -20.99 27.69 19.37
CA VAL A 395 -22.07 26.72 19.55
C VAL A 395 -22.58 26.75 20.99
N LEU A 396 -23.89 26.54 21.17
CA LEU A 396 -24.51 26.56 22.49
C LEU A 396 -24.75 25.15 23.00
N PHE A 397 -24.00 24.75 24.04
CA PHE A 397 -24.18 23.46 24.70
C PHE A 397 -24.32 23.65 26.22
N ARG A 398 -25.34 23.07 26.84
CA ARG A 398 -25.67 23.21 28.30
C ARG A 398 -25.60 24.64 28.79
N ASN A 399 -26.20 25.57 28.04
CA ASN A 399 -26.21 27.04 28.30
C ASN A 399 -24.81 27.70 28.27
N THR A 400 -23.79 27.02 27.78
CA THR A 400 -22.44 27.55 27.60
C THR A 400 -22.19 27.80 26.13
N ASN A 401 -21.71 29.00 25.79
CA ASN A 401 -21.25 29.32 24.44
C ASN A 401 -19.80 28.86 24.27
N ILE A 402 -19.59 27.90 23.38
CA ILE A 402 -18.29 27.29 23.10
C ILE A 402 -17.85 27.72 21.70
N SER A 403 -16.70 28.37 21.58
CA SER A 403 -16.11 28.68 20.28
C SER A 403 -15.50 27.42 19.70
N MET A 404 -16.02 26.95 18.56
CA MET A 404 -15.54 25.79 17.81
C MET A 404 -14.88 26.24 16.51
N THR A 405 -13.63 25.85 16.30
CA THR A 405 -12.93 26.03 15.02
C THR A 405 -13.69 25.31 13.91
N GLY A 406 -13.60 25.78 12.69
CA GLY A 406 -14.15 25.09 11.52
C GLY A 406 -13.50 23.71 11.35
N HIS A 407 -14.27 22.76 10.88
CA HIS A 407 -13.84 21.37 10.63
C HIS A 407 -13.08 20.77 11.83
N SER A 408 -13.75 20.76 13.00
CA SER A 408 -13.13 20.29 14.25
C SER A 408 -14.07 19.53 15.17
N VAL A 409 -13.48 18.65 15.98
CA VAL A 409 -14.15 17.95 17.08
C VAL A 409 -13.43 18.26 18.38
N ARG A 410 -14.22 18.58 19.42
CA ARG A 410 -13.72 18.77 20.78
C ARG A 410 -14.40 17.82 21.73
N ILE A 411 -13.62 17.15 22.57
CA ILE A 411 -14.08 16.16 23.54
C ILE A 411 -14.11 16.77 24.94
N PHE A 412 -15.21 16.62 25.64
CA PHE A 412 -15.45 17.18 26.97
C PHE A 412 -15.86 16.09 27.96
N ASP A 413 -15.51 16.30 29.24
CA ASP A 413 -16.15 15.60 30.35
C ASP A 413 -17.53 16.21 30.71
N ASP A 414 -18.22 15.63 31.68
CA ASP A 414 -19.53 16.13 32.17
C ASP A 414 -19.48 17.53 32.76
N ASN A 415 -18.32 17.99 33.21
CA ASN A 415 -18.12 19.33 33.78
C ASN A 415 -17.72 20.37 32.73
N LEU A 416 -17.71 19.99 31.44
CA LEU A 416 -17.24 20.76 30.29
C LEU A 416 -15.74 21.10 30.32
N ASN A 417 -14.93 20.30 31.02
CA ASN A 417 -13.49 20.38 30.86
C ASN A 417 -13.10 19.77 29.51
N VAL A 418 -12.24 20.47 28.77
CA VAL A 418 -11.71 19.96 27.49
C VAL A 418 -10.74 18.83 27.77
N LEU A 419 -11.06 17.65 27.26
CA LEU A 419 -10.20 16.47 27.30
C LEU A 419 -9.27 16.41 26.09
N TRP A 420 -9.78 16.86 24.93
CA TRP A 420 -9.03 16.85 23.69
C TRP A 420 -9.71 17.76 22.63
N ASP A 421 -8.93 18.27 21.66
CA ASP A 421 -9.41 19.19 20.64
C ASP A 421 -8.62 18.99 19.35
N SER A 422 -9.28 18.63 18.23
CA SER A 422 -8.62 18.45 16.93
C SER A 422 -8.04 19.74 16.37
N ALA A 423 -8.60 20.91 16.72
CA ALA A 423 -8.08 22.21 16.31
C ALA A 423 -6.72 22.58 16.96
N ASN A 424 -6.37 21.91 18.06
CA ASN A 424 -5.08 22.12 18.74
C ASN A 424 -4.01 21.12 18.30
N VAL A 425 -4.31 20.29 17.31
CA VAL A 425 -3.35 19.38 16.70
C VAL A 425 -2.48 20.17 15.74
N SER A 426 -1.18 20.20 16.00
CA SER A 426 -0.24 20.91 15.15
C SER A 426 0.03 20.15 13.86
N ASP A 427 -0.10 20.84 12.73
CA ASP A 427 0.32 20.34 11.42
C ASP A 427 1.75 20.77 11.04
N ILE A 428 2.40 21.51 11.93
CA ILE A 428 3.79 21.88 11.71
C ILE A 428 4.61 20.58 11.83
N GLN A 429 4.94 20.02 10.71
CA GLN A 429 6.00 19.02 10.61
C GLN A 429 7.31 19.71 11.05
N SER A 430 7.62 19.60 12.30
CA SER A 430 9.01 19.76 12.71
C SER A 430 9.70 18.47 12.27
N PHE A 431 10.21 18.45 11.04
CA PHE A 431 11.15 17.40 10.63
C PHE A 431 12.38 17.54 11.51
N ASN A 432 12.33 16.97 12.70
CA ASN A 432 13.51 16.79 13.55
C ASN A 432 14.34 15.63 13.00
N THR A 433 14.51 15.57 11.68
CA THR A 433 15.35 14.57 11.03
C THR A 433 16.37 15.24 10.14
N GLU A 434 17.59 14.74 10.18
CA GLU A 434 18.67 15.12 9.26
C GLU A 434 19.07 13.90 8.42
N ILE A 435 19.44 14.12 7.16
CA ILE A 435 20.02 13.11 6.29
C ILE A 435 21.53 13.34 6.25
N LEU A 436 22.27 12.42 6.84
CA LEU A 436 23.73 12.51 6.93
C LEU A 436 24.42 11.40 6.13
N PRO A 437 25.48 11.73 5.36
CA PRO A 437 26.31 10.71 4.74
C PRO A 437 26.98 9.84 5.81
N ILE A 438 26.95 8.52 5.63
CA ILE A 438 27.62 7.56 6.53
C ILE A 438 28.76 6.82 5.84
N VAL A 439 28.82 6.83 4.52
CA VAL A 439 29.95 6.38 3.72
C VAL A 439 30.64 7.61 3.16
N PHE A 440 31.72 8.03 3.81
CA PHE A 440 32.43 9.27 3.47
C PHE A 440 33.42 9.11 2.31
N ALA A 441 33.89 7.90 2.06
CA ALA A 441 34.71 7.62 0.88
C ALA A 441 33.83 7.52 -0.35
N PRO A 442 34.21 8.15 -1.47
CA PRO A 442 33.47 7.96 -2.73
C PRO A 442 33.39 6.47 -3.08
N LEU A 443 32.20 6.02 -3.48
CA LEU A 443 32.00 4.66 -3.95
C LEU A 443 32.86 4.40 -5.20
N GLU A 444 33.67 3.36 -5.15
CA GLU A 444 34.48 2.94 -6.29
C GLU A 444 33.62 2.09 -7.24
N TRP A 445 33.13 2.73 -8.29
CA TRP A 445 32.24 2.10 -9.24
C TRP A 445 32.98 1.28 -10.29
N GLN A 446 32.48 0.10 -10.54
CA GLN A 446 32.74 -0.69 -11.73
C GLN A 446 31.43 -0.85 -12.53
N THR A 447 31.58 -0.99 -13.86
CA THR A 447 30.41 -1.02 -14.77
C THR A 447 30.44 -2.23 -15.66
N TRP A 448 29.23 -2.69 -16.01
CA TRP A 448 29.04 -3.70 -17.03
C TRP A 448 27.85 -3.31 -17.91
N SER A 449 28.06 -3.26 -19.24
CA SER A 449 26.96 -2.91 -20.16
C SER A 449 26.15 -4.15 -20.48
N GLU A 450 24.83 -4.04 -20.29
CA GLU A 450 23.88 -5.09 -20.67
C GLU A 450 24.00 -5.34 -22.19
N PRO A 451 24.20 -6.56 -22.66
CA PRO A 451 24.27 -6.85 -24.09
C PRO A 451 22.88 -6.78 -24.72
N VAL A 452 22.75 -6.00 -25.79
CA VAL A 452 21.50 -5.86 -26.55
C VAL A 452 21.12 -7.18 -27.24
N THR A 453 22.11 -7.96 -27.65
CA THR A 453 21.95 -9.33 -28.17
C THR A 453 22.68 -10.33 -27.30
N SER A 454 22.11 -11.49 -27.10
CA SER A 454 22.68 -12.53 -26.22
C SER A 454 22.37 -13.93 -26.76
N ASN A 455 22.99 -14.94 -26.15
CA ASN A 455 22.70 -16.35 -26.41
C ASN A 455 21.64 -16.95 -25.47
N LEU A 456 20.87 -16.10 -24.77
CA LEU A 456 19.76 -16.57 -23.93
C LEU A 456 18.64 -17.14 -24.80
N PRO A 457 17.81 -18.03 -24.26
CA PRO A 457 16.68 -18.60 -25.00
C PRO A 457 15.74 -17.50 -25.51
N VAL A 458 15.30 -17.62 -26.75
CA VAL A 458 14.32 -16.75 -27.38
C VAL A 458 13.08 -17.54 -27.79
N LEU A 459 11.94 -16.91 -27.67
CA LEU A 459 10.68 -17.37 -28.24
C LEU A 459 10.45 -16.64 -29.57
N THR A 460 10.11 -17.37 -30.63
CA THR A 460 9.85 -16.77 -31.94
C THR A 460 8.36 -16.82 -32.28
N SER A 461 7.88 -15.77 -32.94
CA SER A 461 6.47 -15.68 -33.39
C SER A 461 6.35 -14.80 -34.61
N ILE A 462 5.32 -15.02 -35.43
CA ILE A 462 4.97 -14.17 -36.56
C ILE A 462 4.58 -12.77 -36.07
N ASN A 463 3.84 -12.69 -34.97
CA ASN A 463 3.41 -11.43 -34.34
C ASN A 463 4.21 -11.15 -33.06
N PRO A 464 4.37 -9.88 -32.64
CA PRO A 464 4.81 -9.59 -31.28
C PRO A 464 3.91 -10.30 -30.27
N ILE A 465 4.51 -10.93 -29.28
CA ILE A 465 3.78 -11.55 -28.16
C ILE A 465 3.71 -10.55 -27.02
N GLU A 466 2.54 -10.38 -26.48
CA GLU A 466 2.30 -9.52 -25.31
C GLU A 466 3.22 -9.92 -24.14
N GLN A 467 3.80 -8.94 -23.45
CA GLN A 467 4.90 -9.14 -22.52
C GLN A 467 4.56 -10.09 -21.38
N LEU A 468 3.41 -9.96 -20.72
CA LEU A 468 3.05 -10.77 -19.57
C LEU A 468 2.86 -12.26 -19.93
N LYS A 469 2.47 -12.54 -21.18
CA LYS A 469 2.41 -13.93 -21.69
C LYS A 469 3.78 -14.60 -21.81
N VAL A 470 4.83 -13.80 -21.99
CA VAL A 470 6.22 -14.30 -22.10
C VAL A 470 6.90 -14.30 -20.73
N THR A 471 6.76 -13.19 -19.99
CA THR A 471 7.47 -13.00 -18.71
C THR A 471 6.78 -13.68 -17.54
N ASN A 472 5.46 -13.83 -17.59
CA ASN A 472 4.64 -14.30 -16.47
C ASN A 472 4.96 -13.55 -15.16
N ASP A 473 5.25 -12.26 -15.30
CA ASP A 473 5.69 -11.36 -14.23
C ASP A 473 6.95 -11.83 -13.45
N GLU A 474 7.78 -12.68 -14.04
CA GLU A 474 9.07 -13.06 -13.43
C GLU A 474 10.16 -12.00 -13.65
N THR A 475 9.97 -11.09 -14.59
CA THR A 475 10.81 -9.91 -14.89
C THR A 475 9.97 -8.82 -15.51
N ILE A 476 10.37 -7.56 -15.31
CA ILE A 476 9.75 -6.40 -15.97
C ILE A 476 10.28 -6.14 -17.37
N TYR A 477 11.30 -6.88 -17.81
CA TYR A 477 12.02 -6.66 -19.07
C TYR A 477 11.65 -7.72 -20.12
N LEU A 478 11.37 -7.24 -21.36
CA LEU A 478 11.21 -8.11 -22.52
C LEU A 478 11.88 -7.48 -23.75
N TRP A 479 12.82 -8.18 -24.35
CA TRP A 479 13.37 -7.82 -25.63
C TRP A 479 12.49 -8.31 -26.77
N TYR A 480 12.18 -7.41 -27.72
CA TYR A 480 11.61 -7.71 -29.02
C TYR A 480 12.65 -7.42 -30.08
N ARG A 481 12.91 -8.36 -30.99
CA ARG A 481 13.91 -8.20 -32.04
C ARG A 481 13.36 -8.68 -33.37
N ARG A 482 13.71 -7.95 -34.43
CA ARG A 482 13.33 -8.31 -35.79
C ARG A 482 14.29 -7.68 -36.82
N ASN A 483 14.59 -8.37 -37.91
CA ASN A 483 15.30 -7.80 -39.02
C ASN A 483 14.42 -6.78 -39.81
N VAL A 484 14.97 -5.63 -40.14
CA VAL A 484 14.31 -4.59 -40.92
C VAL A 484 15.23 -4.13 -42.05
N THR A 485 14.66 -3.84 -43.23
CA THR A 485 15.39 -3.22 -44.33
C THR A 485 15.03 -1.75 -44.37
N LEU A 486 16.01 -0.88 -44.15
CA LEU A 486 15.80 0.57 -44.23
C LEU A 486 15.85 1.03 -45.66
N THR A 487 14.70 1.45 -46.21
CA THR A 487 14.63 2.01 -47.56
C THR A 487 15.12 3.46 -47.61
N GLN A 488 14.98 4.18 -46.52
CA GLN A 488 15.43 5.56 -46.30
C GLN A 488 16.05 5.69 -44.90
N THR A 489 17.04 6.58 -44.81
CA THR A 489 17.72 6.87 -43.54
C THR A 489 17.71 8.38 -43.30
N GLN A 490 16.86 8.83 -42.41
CA GLN A 490 16.60 10.24 -42.14
C GLN A 490 16.89 10.55 -40.65
N ALA A 491 17.18 11.81 -40.34
CA ALA A 491 17.34 12.29 -38.97
C ALA A 491 16.03 12.26 -38.18
N HIS A 492 14.87 12.21 -38.83
CA HIS A 492 13.55 12.17 -38.23
C HIS A 492 12.73 11.01 -38.81
N THR A 493 13.05 9.80 -38.40
CA THR A 493 12.29 8.60 -38.74
C THR A 493 11.28 8.28 -37.68
N LEU A 494 10.00 8.32 -38.03
CA LEU A 494 8.93 8.00 -37.06
C LEU A 494 8.85 6.50 -36.82
N VAL A 495 8.86 6.12 -35.56
CA VAL A 495 8.49 4.78 -35.09
C VAL A 495 7.20 4.89 -34.27
N ARG A 496 6.25 4.01 -34.55
CA ARG A 496 5.01 3.89 -33.83
C ARG A 496 4.83 2.46 -33.33
N VAL A 497 4.45 2.31 -32.08
CA VAL A 497 4.24 1.01 -31.41
C VAL A 497 2.93 1.03 -30.64
N GLU A 498 2.04 0.10 -30.91
CA GLU A 498 0.85 -0.10 -30.09
C GLU A 498 1.26 -0.77 -28.79
N THR A 499 1.06 -0.07 -27.69
CA THR A 499 1.43 -0.46 -26.31
C THR A 499 0.34 -0.12 -25.32
N ARG A 500 0.62 -0.19 -24.04
CA ARG A 500 -0.30 0.12 -22.93
C ARG A 500 0.32 1.13 -21.95
N LYS A 501 -0.49 1.59 -20.98
CA LYS A 501 -0.05 2.46 -19.88
C LYS A 501 1.06 1.82 -19.04
N ALA A 502 1.80 2.65 -18.31
CA ALA A 502 2.89 2.27 -17.44
C ALA A 502 3.88 1.30 -18.11
N ASN A 503 4.38 1.73 -19.30
CA ASN A 503 5.34 0.98 -20.09
C ASN A 503 6.40 1.93 -20.66
N ALA A 504 7.66 1.53 -20.58
CA ALA A 504 8.74 2.22 -21.28
C ALA A 504 9.31 1.33 -22.39
N LEU A 505 9.71 1.95 -23.50
CA LEU A 505 10.26 1.30 -24.68
C LEU A 505 11.58 1.97 -25.03
N LEU A 506 12.68 1.22 -25.04
CA LEU A 506 13.99 1.68 -25.48
C LEU A 506 14.26 1.07 -26.88
N PHE A 507 14.68 1.91 -27.82
CA PHE A 507 14.87 1.55 -29.23
C PHE A 507 16.34 1.45 -29.59
N PHE A 508 16.71 0.36 -30.29
CA PHE A 508 18.05 0.11 -30.77
C PHE A 508 18.03 -0.32 -32.23
N LEU A 509 19.16 -0.15 -32.90
CA LEU A 509 19.41 -0.69 -34.25
C LEU A 509 20.84 -1.22 -34.33
N ASN A 510 20.99 -2.53 -34.56
CA ASN A 510 22.26 -3.24 -34.44
C ASN A 510 23.00 -2.90 -33.11
N GLY A 511 22.29 -2.91 -31.99
CA GLY A 511 22.83 -2.62 -30.68
C GLY A 511 23.13 -1.15 -30.41
N LYS A 512 22.95 -0.23 -31.37
CA LYS A 512 23.09 1.21 -31.13
C LYS A 512 21.79 1.79 -30.58
N TYR A 513 21.86 2.39 -29.40
CA TYR A 513 20.73 3.11 -28.80
C TYR A 513 20.30 4.30 -29.65
N LEU A 514 18.99 4.48 -29.85
CA LEU A 514 18.40 5.50 -30.71
C LEU A 514 17.49 6.47 -29.95
N GLY A 515 16.89 6.04 -28.85
CA GLY A 515 15.96 6.84 -28.06
C GLY A 515 14.99 5.98 -27.26
N GLU A 516 14.13 6.65 -26.52
CA GLU A 516 13.13 6.01 -25.66
C GLU A 516 11.77 6.69 -25.77
N PHE A 517 10.76 5.94 -25.38
CA PHE A 517 9.43 6.41 -25.07
C PHE A 517 9.08 5.87 -23.68
N ASP A 518 8.55 6.73 -22.78
CA ASP A 518 7.94 6.29 -21.54
C ASP A 518 6.52 6.81 -21.39
N ASN A 519 5.70 6.08 -20.68
CA ASN A 519 4.37 6.48 -20.27
C ASN A 519 4.15 6.04 -18.83
N HIS A 520 4.32 6.97 -17.90
CA HIS A 520 4.04 6.79 -16.47
C HIS A 520 2.61 7.16 -16.09
N ASP A 521 1.85 7.78 -17.00
CA ASP A 521 0.46 8.18 -16.76
C ASP A 521 -0.45 6.96 -16.62
N HIS A 522 -1.14 6.87 -15.48
CA HIS A 522 -2.06 5.79 -15.14
C HIS A 522 -3.39 5.87 -15.89
N SER A 523 -3.72 7.04 -16.46
CA SER A 523 -5.07 7.33 -16.96
C SER A 523 -5.37 6.77 -18.34
N GLN A 524 -4.33 6.38 -19.12
CA GLN A 524 -4.47 5.98 -20.53
C GLN A 524 -4.31 4.47 -20.72
N GLY A 525 -5.42 3.78 -21.02
CA GLY A 525 -5.41 2.33 -21.25
C GLY A 525 -4.57 1.91 -22.46
N SER A 526 -5.08 2.05 -23.67
CA SER A 526 -4.38 1.70 -24.93
C SER A 526 -3.81 2.95 -25.58
N LEU A 527 -2.57 2.89 -26.05
CA LEU A 527 -1.93 4.01 -26.71
C LEU A 527 -0.99 3.56 -27.85
N THR A 528 -0.73 4.48 -28.77
CA THR A 528 0.32 4.32 -29.78
C THR A 528 1.52 5.18 -29.38
N ALA A 529 2.56 4.53 -28.86
CA ALA A 529 3.84 5.19 -28.63
C ALA A 529 4.40 5.72 -29.95
N THR A 530 4.72 7.00 -30.01
CA THR A 530 5.28 7.63 -31.21
C THR A 530 6.58 8.33 -30.86
N ILE A 531 7.65 7.96 -31.54
CA ILE A 531 8.99 8.54 -31.33
C ILE A 531 9.64 8.86 -32.65
N SER A 532 10.43 9.94 -32.69
CA SER A 532 11.28 10.30 -33.81
C SER A 532 12.72 9.86 -33.56
N LEU A 533 13.23 8.93 -34.36
CA LEU A 533 14.57 8.37 -34.23
C LEU A 533 15.51 8.94 -35.31
N ASP A 534 16.77 9.17 -34.97
CA ASP A 534 17.80 9.58 -35.91
C ASP A 534 18.47 8.35 -36.53
N LEU A 535 18.12 8.06 -37.79
CA LEU A 535 18.71 7.00 -38.59
C LEU A 535 19.71 7.50 -39.66
N SER A 536 20.07 8.78 -39.69
CA SER A 536 20.93 9.39 -40.71
C SER A 536 22.33 8.79 -40.80
N THR A 537 22.81 8.14 -39.75
CA THR A 537 24.13 7.48 -39.70
C THR A 537 24.13 6.07 -40.30
N PHE A 538 22.98 5.51 -40.60
CA PHE A 538 22.84 4.20 -41.21
C PHE A 538 22.78 4.30 -42.75
N LYS A 539 23.00 3.20 -43.45
CA LYS A 539 22.96 3.16 -44.91
C LYS A 539 21.59 2.69 -45.39
N PRO A 540 21.00 3.33 -46.40
CA PRO A 540 19.75 2.86 -47.00
C PRO A 540 19.95 1.54 -47.77
N ASN A 541 18.86 0.78 -47.96
CA ASN A 541 18.79 -0.51 -48.65
C ASN A 541 19.69 -1.60 -48.02
N GLN A 542 19.91 -1.50 -46.69
CA GLN A 542 20.59 -2.54 -45.94
C GLN A 542 19.66 -3.10 -44.89
N GLN A 543 19.93 -4.36 -44.50
CA GLN A 543 19.22 -5.04 -43.43
C GLN A 543 19.91 -4.75 -42.10
N TYR A 544 19.11 -4.48 -41.08
CA TYR A 544 19.54 -4.21 -39.72
C TYR A 544 18.67 -4.99 -38.72
N LEU A 545 19.23 -5.36 -37.59
CA LEU A 545 18.45 -5.88 -36.48
C LEU A 545 17.82 -4.68 -35.73
N PHE A 546 16.51 -4.59 -35.73
CA PHE A 546 15.75 -3.61 -34.95
C PHE A 546 15.37 -4.25 -33.64
N GLU A 547 15.75 -3.60 -32.53
CA GLU A 547 15.57 -4.13 -31.17
C GLU A 547 14.79 -3.12 -30.33
N ILE A 548 13.83 -3.62 -29.57
CA ILE A 548 13.01 -2.86 -28.62
C ILE A 548 13.10 -3.56 -27.26
N LEU A 549 13.61 -2.85 -26.24
CA LEU A 549 13.48 -3.30 -24.86
C LEU A 549 12.22 -2.70 -24.27
N SER A 550 11.26 -3.53 -23.94
CA SER A 550 10.08 -3.15 -23.20
C SER A 550 10.31 -3.33 -21.70
N ILE A 551 9.92 -2.33 -20.93
CA ILE A 551 10.03 -2.26 -19.48
C ILE A 551 8.65 -2.02 -18.91
N SER A 552 8.12 -2.97 -18.13
CA SER A 552 6.89 -2.77 -17.37
C SER A 552 7.15 -1.86 -16.16
N LEU A 553 6.37 -0.81 -16.01
CA LEU A 553 6.43 0.11 -14.86
C LEU A 553 5.32 -0.20 -13.84
N GLY A 554 5.02 -1.48 -13.65
CA GLY A 554 3.96 -2.02 -12.80
C GLY A 554 2.69 -2.38 -13.55
N ILE A 555 1.90 -3.28 -13.01
CA ILE A 555 0.61 -3.73 -13.54
C ILE A 555 -0.51 -3.03 -12.76
N ASP A 556 -1.59 -2.63 -13.44
CA ASP A 556 -2.71 -1.94 -12.80
C ASP A 556 -3.34 -2.79 -11.68
N ASN A 557 -3.67 -2.14 -10.58
CA ASN A 557 -4.31 -2.77 -9.43
C ASN A 557 -5.85 -2.80 -9.51
N GLY A 558 -6.47 -2.04 -10.43
CA GLY A 558 -7.91 -2.00 -10.64
C GLY A 558 -8.40 -3.13 -11.54
N ILE A 559 -8.69 -4.31 -10.99
CA ILE A 559 -9.10 -5.50 -11.76
C ILE A 559 -10.61 -5.68 -11.70
N TRP A 560 -11.23 -5.77 -12.89
CA TRP A 560 -12.67 -5.98 -13.10
C TRP A 560 -12.93 -6.98 -14.22
N GLU A 561 -13.91 -7.84 -14.10
CA GLU A 561 -14.43 -8.79 -15.08
C GLU A 561 -13.43 -9.20 -16.21
N ASN A 562 -13.57 -8.61 -17.37
CA ASN A 562 -12.74 -8.88 -18.55
C ASN A 562 -11.60 -7.87 -18.75
N ASN A 563 -11.27 -7.08 -17.72
CA ASN A 563 -10.20 -6.10 -17.79
C ASN A 563 -8.82 -6.76 -17.53
N PHE A 564 -8.36 -7.53 -18.52
CA PHE A 564 -7.01 -8.08 -18.50
C PHE A 564 -5.99 -6.99 -18.77
N GLU A 565 -4.97 -6.92 -17.93
CA GLU A 565 -3.85 -6.03 -18.17
C GLU A 565 -2.86 -6.64 -19.17
N TYR A 566 -2.27 -5.77 -19.98
CA TYR A 566 -1.31 -6.11 -21.03
C TYR A 566 -0.11 -5.16 -20.95
N LYS A 567 1.08 -5.68 -21.28
CA LYS A 567 2.33 -4.93 -21.30
C LYS A 567 3.12 -5.19 -22.59
N GLY A 568 4.09 -4.31 -22.88
CA GLY A 568 4.92 -4.43 -24.06
C GLY A 568 4.21 -4.05 -25.34
N ILE A 569 4.51 -4.76 -26.40
CA ILE A 569 3.88 -4.58 -27.70
C ILE A 569 2.59 -5.39 -27.76
N VAL A 570 1.46 -4.70 -27.90
CA VAL A 570 0.13 -5.33 -27.89
C VAL A 570 -0.55 -5.35 -29.24
N GLY A 571 0.13 -4.83 -30.28
CA GLY A 571 -0.41 -4.75 -31.63
C GLY A 571 0.67 -4.47 -32.66
N ASN A 572 0.45 -3.47 -33.48
CA ASN A 572 1.29 -3.18 -34.63
C ASN A 572 2.53 -2.35 -34.28
N VAL A 573 3.56 -2.49 -35.12
CA VAL A 573 4.78 -1.66 -35.12
C VAL A 573 4.98 -1.08 -36.51
N TRP A 574 5.21 0.23 -36.59
CA TRP A 574 5.49 0.93 -37.82
C TRP A 574 6.87 1.59 -37.76
N LEU A 575 7.60 1.50 -38.86
CA LEU A 575 8.85 2.20 -39.07
C LEU A 575 8.70 3.08 -40.32
N ASN A 576 8.81 4.42 -40.16
CA ASN A 576 8.61 5.40 -41.23
C ASN A 576 7.28 5.20 -41.99
N ASP A 577 6.17 5.09 -41.23
CA ASP A 577 4.80 4.81 -41.73
C ASP A 577 4.61 3.45 -42.45
N GLN A 578 5.66 2.65 -42.56
CA GLN A 578 5.55 1.28 -43.05
C GLN A 578 5.25 0.34 -41.91
N LEU A 579 4.12 -0.35 -42.00
CA LEU A 579 3.80 -1.43 -41.08
C LEU A 579 4.86 -2.54 -41.22
N LEU A 580 5.45 -2.95 -40.09
CA LEU A 580 6.28 -4.14 -40.04
C LEU A 580 5.36 -5.35 -40.13
N VAL A 581 5.05 -5.72 -41.41
CA VAL A 581 4.09 -6.79 -41.71
C VAL A 581 4.59 -8.12 -41.12
N ASN A 582 3.68 -8.84 -40.54
CA ASN A 582 3.92 -10.17 -40.00
C ASN A 582 4.25 -11.15 -41.15
N ASP A 583 5.41 -11.80 -41.07
CA ASP A 583 5.98 -12.61 -42.14
C ASP A 583 6.60 -13.86 -41.52
N GLU A 584 6.21 -15.04 -42.02
CA GLU A 584 6.75 -16.34 -41.59
C GLU A 584 8.26 -16.49 -41.86
N THR A 585 8.82 -15.72 -42.81
CA THR A 585 10.25 -15.73 -43.15
C THR A 585 11.08 -14.76 -42.30
N ASN A 586 10.46 -13.90 -41.54
CA ASN A 586 11.10 -12.88 -40.71
C ASN A 586 10.34 -12.69 -39.39
N LEU A 587 10.54 -13.63 -38.45
CA LEU A 587 9.84 -13.71 -37.17
C LEU A 587 10.30 -12.65 -36.19
N TRP A 588 9.42 -12.28 -35.27
CA TRP A 588 9.80 -11.58 -34.06
C TRP A 588 10.47 -12.57 -33.08
N GLU A 589 11.58 -12.16 -32.50
CA GLU A 589 12.25 -12.84 -31.41
C GLU A 589 11.92 -12.13 -30.10
N HIS A 590 11.63 -12.92 -29.04
CA HIS A 590 11.30 -12.46 -27.70
C HIS A 590 12.27 -13.06 -26.70
N GLN A 591 13.11 -12.24 -26.07
CA GLN A 591 13.98 -12.69 -24.99
C GLN A 591 13.45 -12.16 -23.65
N LYS A 592 13.12 -13.07 -22.75
CA LYS A 592 12.69 -12.78 -21.40
C LYS A 592 13.87 -12.30 -20.56
N GLY A 593 13.71 -11.12 -19.95
CA GLY A 593 14.64 -10.55 -18.99
C GLY A 593 15.97 -10.06 -19.57
N LEU A 594 16.81 -9.62 -18.67
CA LEU A 594 18.17 -9.15 -18.94
C LEU A 594 19.18 -10.29 -18.71
N VAL A 595 20.34 -10.21 -19.38
CA VAL A 595 21.45 -11.16 -19.14
C VAL A 595 21.98 -11.01 -17.70
N GLY A 596 22.01 -9.76 -17.18
CA GLY A 596 22.38 -9.49 -15.81
C GLY A 596 21.44 -10.13 -14.78
N GLU A 597 20.11 -10.11 -15.04
CA GLU A 597 19.13 -10.84 -14.23
C GLU A 597 19.33 -12.35 -14.32
N TYR A 598 19.52 -12.89 -15.52
CA TYR A 598 19.73 -14.34 -15.73
C TYR A 598 20.95 -14.86 -14.96
N PHE A 599 22.05 -14.12 -14.93
CA PHE A 599 23.24 -14.46 -14.15
C PHE A 599 23.16 -14.05 -12.68
N GLN A 600 22.14 -13.25 -12.30
CA GLN A 600 21.98 -12.67 -10.97
C GLN A 600 23.21 -11.87 -10.53
N ILE A 601 23.73 -11.02 -11.43
CA ILE A 601 25.00 -10.30 -11.19
C ILE A 601 24.96 -9.33 -10.01
N TYR A 602 23.79 -9.10 -9.45
CA TYR A 602 23.55 -8.35 -8.22
C TYR A 602 23.81 -9.17 -6.94
N THR A 603 24.13 -10.47 -7.07
CA THR A 603 24.57 -11.34 -5.98
C THR A 603 26.08 -11.53 -6.01
N GLU A 604 26.68 -11.90 -4.88
CA GLU A 604 28.11 -12.18 -4.79
C GLU A 604 28.56 -13.25 -5.80
N GLN A 605 27.80 -14.35 -5.89
CA GLN A 605 28.09 -15.44 -6.83
C GLN A 605 27.86 -15.02 -8.29
N GLY A 606 26.77 -14.27 -8.54
CA GLY A 606 26.44 -13.84 -9.90
C GLY A 606 27.40 -12.80 -10.45
N SER A 607 27.87 -11.88 -9.62
CA SER A 607 28.83 -10.83 -9.98
C SER A 607 30.09 -11.38 -10.63
N SER A 608 30.57 -12.55 -10.20
CA SER A 608 31.75 -13.20 -10.76
C SER A 608 31.58 -13.78 -12.16
N LYS A 609 30.35 -13.82 -12.71
CA LYS A 609 30.04 -14.39 -14.03
C LYS A 609 30.27 -13.43 -15.18
N VAL A 610 30.55 -12.17 -14.91
CA VAL A 610 30.80 -11.11 -15.89
C VAL A 610 32.09 -10.37 -15.63
N GLU A 611 32.66 -9.76 -16.67
CA GLU A 611 33.86 -8.95 -16.53
C GLU A 611 33.48 -7.49 -16.30
N TRP A 612 33.70 -7.01 -15.09
CA TRP A 612 33.45 -5.63 -14.73
C TRP A 612 34.55 -4.68 -15.21
N ASN A 613 34.13 -3.57 -15.81
CA ASN A 613 35.06 -2.48 -16.20
C ASN A 613 35.34 -1.58 -15.00
N THR A 614 36.56 -1.65 -14.49
CA THR A 614 37.05 -0.84 -13.35
C THR A 614 37.54 0.55 -13.74
N GLN A 615 37.59 0.86 -15.05
CA GLN A 615 38.07 2.15 -15.56
C GLN A 615 36.91 3.11 -15.86
N TRP A 616 35.86 3.08 -15.07
CA TRP A 616 34.74 4.01 -15.24
C TRP A 616 35.22 5.45 -15.14
N ARG A 617 34.89 6.27 -16.14
CA ARG A 617 35.19 7.71 -16.15
C ARG A 617 33.92 8.50 -15.93
N LYS A 618 33.95 9.45 -14.99
CA LYS A 618 32.85 10.35 -14.68
C LYS A 618 32.27 10.99 -15.96
N GLY A 619 30.96 10.82 -16.18
CA GLY A 619 30.23 11.47 -17.29
C GLY A 619 30.05 10.64 -18.57
N ILE A 620 30.49 9.38 -18.64
CA ILE A 620 30.23 8.48 -19.77
C ILE A 620 29.41 7.30 -19.25
N SER A 621 28.11 7.47 -19.19
CA SER A 621 27.19 6.38 -18.95
C SER A 621 26.37 6.10 -20.20
N LYS A 622 26.25 4.82 -20.56
CA LYS A 622 25.41 4.36 -21.65
C LYS A 622 24.08 3.87 -21.10
N PRO A 623 23.00 3.92 -21.86
CA PRO A 623 21.78 3.22 -21.51
C PRO A 623 22.03 1.74 -21.23
N ILE A 624 21.18 1.12 -20.42
CA ILE A 624 21.23 -0.29 -20.01
C ILE A 624 22.59 -0.69 -19.42
N THR A 625 23.01 0.06 -18.38
CA THR A 625 24.30 -0.18 -17.71
C THR A 625 24.08 -0.61 -16.26
N TRP A 626 24.79 -1.64 -15.88
CA TRP A 626 24.93 -2.09 -14.49
C TRP A 626 26.13 -1.39 -13.85
N PHE A 627 25.94 -0.92 -12.64
CA PHE A 627 26.94 -0.33 -11.78
C PHE A 627 27.07 -1.17 -10.53
N GLN A 628 28.29 -1.34 -10.05
CA GLN A 628 28.55 -2.08 -8.82
C GLN A 628 29.60 -1.37 -7.98
N ALA A 629 29.38 -1.28 -6.68
CA ALA A 629 30.34 -0.78 -5.71
C ALA A 629 30.21 -1.53 -4.38
N ARG A 630 31.26 -1.40 -3.53
CA ARG A 630 31.27 -1.98 -2.20
C ARG A 630 31.46 -0.90 -1.17
N PHE A 631 30.88 -1.10 0.01
CA PHE A 631 31.03 -0.20 1.13
C PHE A 631 30.99 -0.95 2.46
N ASP A 632 31.65 -0.36 3.47
CA ASP A 632 31.64 -0.80 4.85
C ASP A 632 30.80 0.15 5.70
N LEU A 633 30.21 -0.37 6.77
CA LEU A 633 29.51 0.42 7.77
C LEU A 633 30.33 0.47 9.05
N ASP A 634 30.31 1.62 9.74
CA ASP A 634 30.87 1.73 11.09
C ASP A 634 30.02 0.89 12.07
N HIS A 635 30.64 0.17 13.00
CA HIS A 635 29.97 -0.64 14.01
C HIS A 635 28.97 0.16 14.87
N ILE A 636 29.23 1.42 15.11
CA ILE A 636 28.34 2.32 15.89
C ILE A 636 27.00 2.54 15.18
N ILE A 637 26.99 2.50 13.85
CA ILE A 637 25.78 2.73 13.02
C ILE A 637 24.81 1.56 13.13
N LEU A 638 25.28 0.34 13.38
CA LEU A 638 24.46 -0.88 13.38
C LEU A 638 23.60 -1.04 14.64
N GLU A 639 23.89 -0.31 15.73
CA GLU A 639 23.21 -0.50 17.01
C GLU A 639 21.82 0.16 17.08
N ASP A 640 21.53 1.18 16.22
CA ASP A 640 20.29 1.98 16.27
C ASP A 640 19.53 2.07 14.94
N LEU A 641 19.64 1.07 14.06
CA LEU A 641 19.10 1.11 12.71
C LEU A 641 17.57 1.18 12.63
N ASN A 642 16.85 0.81 13.68
CA ASN A 642 15.39 0.98 13.74
C ASN A 642 14.97 2.42 14.08
N VAL A 643 15.87 3.18 14.69
CA VAL A 643 15.64 4.60 15.06
C VAL A 643 16.24 5.51 14.01
N ASN A 644 17.43 5.15 13.50
CA ASN A 644 18.18 5.90 12.52
C ASN A 644 18.43 5.02 11.27
N PRO A 645 17.43 4.86 10.39
CA PRO A 645 17.51 3.96 9.24
C PRO A 645 18.52 4.41 8.20
N ILE A 646 19.06 3.42 7.47
CA ILE A 646 19.97 3.64 6.35
C ILE A 646 19.18 3.72 5.05
N LEU A 647 19.56 4.69 4.20
CA LEU A 647 18.90 4.96 2.93
C LEU A 647 19.94 4.98 1.80
N LEU A 648 19.54 4.53 0.63
CA LEU A 648 20.24 4.83 -0.61
C LEU A 648 19.77 6.21 -1.10
N ASP A 649 20.70 7.17 -1.22
CA ASP A 649 20.47 8.41 -1.95
C ASP A 649 20.74 8.15 -3.44
N ALA A 650 19.68 8.08 -4.23
CA ALA A 650 19.75 7.79 -5.66
C ALA A 650 20.14 9.01 -6.51
N HIS A 651 20.62 10.11 -5.89
CA HIS A 651 21.01 11.32 -6.61
C HIS A 651 22.04 11.03 -7.70
N GLY A 652 21.75 11.45 -8.92
CA GLY A 652 22.62 11.21 -10.07
C GLY A 652 22.34 9.94 -10.88
N LEU A 653 21.26 9.22 -10.54
CA LEU A 653 20.67 8.15 -11.34
C LEU A 653 19.50 8.68 -12.17
N ASN A 654 18.94 7.84 -13.07
CA ASN A 654 17.71 8.12 -13.81
C ASN A 654 16.56 7.20 -13.39
N ARG A 655 16.50 6.01 -13.99
CA ARG A 655 15.48 4.99 -13.74
C ARG A 655 16.10 3.61 -13.82
N GLY A 656 15.68 2.71 -12.93
CA GLY A 656 16.15 1.33 -12.93
C GLY A 656 15.91 0.61 -11.61
N HIS A 657 16.70 -0.41 -11.32
CA HIS A 657 16.63 -1.19 -10.09
C HIS A 657 17.91 -1.13 -9.28
N ALA A 658 17.76 -1.09 -7.96
CA ALA A 658 18.88 -1.12 -7.02
C ALA A 658 18.82 -2.38 -6.15
N PHE A 659 19.97 -2.96 -5.86
CA PHE A 659 20.11 -4.19 -5.08
C PHE A 659 21.15 -4.01 -3.98
N ILE A 660 20.86 -4.52 -2.79
CA ILE A 660 21.80 -4.60 -1.68
C ILE A 660 22.00 -6.06 -1.29
N ASN A 661 23.24 -6.56 -1.40
CA ASN A 661 23.60 -7.93 -1.03
C ASN A 661 22.69 -8.99 -1.68
N GLY A 662 22.25 -8.72 -2.93
CA GLY A 662 21.34 -9.60 -3.68
C GLY A 662 19.85 -9.36 -3.45
N ASN A 663 19.48 -8.50 -2.50
CA ASN A 663 18.08 -8.14 -2.24
C ASN A 663 17.66 -6.94 -3.08
N ASP A 664 16.50 -7.03 -3.71
CA ASP A 664 15.96 -6.00 -4.62
C ASP A 664 15.23 -4.90 -3.83
N LEU A 665 15.77 -3.68 -3.85
CA LEU A 665 15.16 -2.48 -3.24
C LEU A 665 13.94 -1.97 -4.00
N GLY A 666 13.73 -2.45 -5.23
CA GLY A 666 12.66 -2.02 -6.11
C GLY A 666 13.10 -1.04 -7.18
N LEU A 667 12.12 -0.55 -7.93
CA LEU A 667 12.30 0.45 -8.99
C LEU A 667 12.68 1.79 -8.36
N TYR A 668 13.76 2.40 -8.81
CA TYR A 668 14.02 3.81 -8.57
C TYR A 668 13.78 4.64 -9.84
N TRP A 669 13.27 5.86 -9.64
CA TRP A 669 13.07 6.81 -10.73
C TRP A 669 13.14 8.24 -10.18
N LEU A 670 14.07 9.05 -10.70
CA LEU A 670 14.22 10.44 -10.26
C LEU A 670 13.33 11.41 -11.05
N LEU A 671 12.10 10.98 -11.36
CA LEU A 671 11.12 11.79 -12.03
C LEU A 671 10.66 12.94 -11.12
N GLN A 672 10.67 14.17 -11.63
CA GLN A 672 10.25 15.35 -10.89
C GLN A 672 8.77 15.33 -10.59
N GLY A 673 8.40 15.63 -9.35
CA GLY A 673 7.03 15.79 -8.91
C GLY A 673 6.44 17.12 -9.35
N VAL A 674 5.29 17.07 -10.03
CA VAL A 674 4.54 18.25 -10.44
C VAL A 674 3.44 18.52 -9.42
N CYS A 675 3.38 19.76 -8.89
CA CYS A 675 2.24 20.21 -8.10
C CYS A 675 1.02 20.43 -8.98
N ARG A 676 -0.12 19.88 -8.56
CA ARG A 676 -1.41 20.06 -9.24
C ARG A 676 -2.30 21.04 -8.44
N ASP A 677 -3.08 21.85 -9.16
CA ASP A 677 -4.03 22.79 -8.54
C ASP A 677 -5.28 22.11 -7.96
N SER A 678 -5.50 20.83 -8.25
CA SER A 678 -6.66 20.07 -7.81
C SER A 678 -6.28 19.01 -6.79
N THR A 679 -6.86 19.11 -5.60
CA THR A 679 -6.77 18.07 -4.57
C THR A 679 -7.84 17.01 -4.81
N PRO A 680 -7.52 15.72 -4.80
CA PRO A 680 -8.54 14.68 -4.78
C PRO A 680 -9.18 14.55 -3.39
N CYS A 681 -10.41 14.17 -3.35
CA CYS A 681 -11.26 13.58 -2.31
C CYS A 681 -11.21 14.00 -0.83
N CYS A 682 -10.11 14.40 -0.20
CA CYS A 682 -10.07 14.67 1.24
C CYS A 682 -9.85 16.15 1.58
N CYS A 683 -10.44 16.58 2.70
CA CYS A 683 -10.73 17.98 2.94
C CYS A 683 -9.56 18.93 3.22
N GLN A 684 -8.42 18.46 3.73
CA GLN A 684 -7.26 19.34 4.04
C GLN A 684 -5.96 18.70 3.59
N GLN A 685 -5.53 19.06 2.39
CA GLN A 685 -4.31 18.56 1.79
C GLN A 685 -3.31 19.68 1.53
N ALA A 686 -2.03 19.30 1.64
CA ALA A 686 -0.92 20.08 1.15
C ALA A 686 -0.09 19.25 0.18
N GLN A 687 0.61 19.90 -0.73
CA GLN A 687 1.61 19.27 -1.58
C GLN A 687 2.97 19.85 -1.22
N ILE A 688 3.95 18.95 -1.07
CA ILE A 688 5.34 19.33 -0.77
C ILE A 688 6.27 18.77 -1.84
N ASN A 689 7.52 19.27 -1.86
CA ASN A 689 8.57 18.81 -2.77
C ASN A 689 8.22 19.00 -4.25
N CYS A 690 7.50 20.08 -4.60
CA CYS A 690 7.27 20.45 -5.99
C CYS A 690 8.60 20.69 -6.70
N LEU A 691 8.75 20.12 -7.91
CA LEU A 691 9.93 20.17 -8.76
C LEU A 691 11.16 19.40 -8.22
N GLU A 692 11.04 18.75 -7.07
CA GLU A 692 12.01 17.76 -6.60
C GLU A 692 11.63 16.37 -7.13
N PRO A 693 12.53 15.38 -7.14
CA PRO A 693 12.16 14.01 -7.45
C PRO A 693 11.06 13.50 -6.52
N THR A 694 10.04 12.84 -7.08
CA THR A 694 8.94 12.26 -6.30
C THR A 694 9.47 11.34 -5.19
N GLN A 695 10.49 10.53 -5.50
CA GLN A 695 11.26 9.75 -4.52
C GLN A 695 12.75 9.81 -4.86
N ARG A 696 13.57 10.17 -3.88
CA ARG A 696 15.04 10.22 -3.98
C ARG A 696 15.72 9.20 -3.08
N TYR A 697 15.15 8.97 -1.89
CA TYR A 697 15.73 8.12 -0.87
C TYR A 697 15.02 6.78 -0.82
N TYR A 698 15.79 5.67 -0.76
CA TYR A 698 15.28 4.31 -0.77
C TYR A 698 15.76 3.58 0.48
N HIS A 699 14.83 3.14 1.31
CA HIS A 699 15.16 2.48 2.57
C HIS A 699 15.90 1.16 2.35
N ILE A 700 17.02 1.00 3.05
CA ILE A 700 17.79 -0.24 3.08
C ILE A 700 17.51 -0.93 4.42
N PRO A 701 16.77 -2.04 4.44
CA PRO A 701 16.49 -2.78 5.66
C PRO A 701 17.76 -3.25 6.37
N SER A 702 17.76 -3.14 7.70
CA SER A 702 18.92 -3.50 8.51
C SER A 702 19.32 -4.96 8.40
N ASP A 703 18.35 -5.87 8.23
CA ASP A 703 18.56 -7.30 8.07
C ASP A 703 19.13 -7.69 6.68
N TRP A 704 19.23 -6.73 5.76
CA TRP A 704 19.93 -6.89 4.47
C TRP A 704 21.38 -6.40 4.50
N LEU A 705 21.80 -5.73 5.57
CA LEU A 705 23.12 -5.13 5.70
C LEU A 705 24.11 -6.01 6.48
N MET A 706 25.37 -5.90 6.12
CA MET A 706 26.50 -6.51 6.80
C MET A 706 27.39 -5.41 7.38
N PRO A 707 28.16 -5.67 8.45
CA PRO A 707 29.11 -4.69 8.98
C PRO A 707 30.13 -4.23 7.95
N THR A 708 30.56 -5.11 7.07
CA THR A 708 31.57 -4.82 6.04
C THR A 708 31.24 -5.48 4.72
N ASN A 709 31.83 -4.96 3.64
CA ASN A 709 31.76 -5.54 2.30
C ASN A 709 30.34 -5.66 1.74
N ASN A 710 29.48 -4.67 2.02
CA ASN A 710 28.15 -4.60 1.41
C ASN A 710 28.26 -4.41 -0.10
N LEU A 711 27.53 -5.21 -0.86
CA LEU A 711 27.50 -5.14 -2.32
C LEU A 711 26.28 -4.31 -2.77
N LEU A 712 26.52 -3.10 -3.25
CA LEU A 712 25.51 -2.28 -3.93
C LEU A 712 25.62 -2.55 -5.44
N THR A 713 24.52 -3.00 -6.06
CA THR A 713 24.43 -3.16 -7.51
C THR A 713 23.23 -2.36 -8.03
N ILE A 714 23.43 -1.59 -9.08
CA ILE A 714 22.40 -0.72 -9.69
C ILE A 714 22.33 -1.03 -11.17
N PHE A 715 21.14 -1.25 -11.69
CA PHE A 715 20.86 -1.23 -13.13
C PHE A 715 20.17 0.08 -13.48
N ASP A 716 20.72 0.83 -14.41
CA ASP A 716 20.11 2.06 -14.93
C ASP A 716 19.81 1.90 -16.41
N ASP A 717 18.54 1.97 -16.78
CA ASP A 717 18.08 1.70 -18.13
C ASP A 717 18.38 2.86 -19.11
N LEU A 718 18.55 4.07 -18.60
CA LEU A 718 18.88 5.27 -19.38
C LEU A 718 20.36 5.67 -19.32
N GLY A 719 21.09 5.04 -18.41
CA GLY A 719 22.47 5.39 -18.08
C GLY A 719 22.54 6.55 -17.08
N ALA A 720 23.13 6.30 -15.91
CA ALA A 720 23.23 7.27 -14.85
C ALA A 720 24.08 8.48 -15.25
N PRO A 721 23.56 9.70 -15.17
CA PRO A 721 24.33 10.90 -15.56
C PRO A 721 25.47 11.21 -14.58
N SER A 722 25.32 10.82 -13.32
CA SER A 722 26.32 11.11 -12.26
C SER A 722 26.33 10.05 -11.16
N PRO A 723 26.67 8.78 -11.46
CA PRO A 723 26.66 7.72 -10.43
C PRO A 723 27.61 7.99 -9.27
N GLY A 724 28.61 8.86 -9.44
CA GLY A 724 29.46 9.32 -8.35
C GLY A 724 28.77 10.23 -7.32
N SER A 725 27.52 10.61 -7.56
CA SER A 725 26.70 11.38 -6.60
C SER A 725 25.77 10.47 -5.77
N VAL A 726 25.71 9.20 -6.09
CA VAL A 726 24.97 8.20 -5.29
C VAL A 726 25.65 8.05 -3.93
N GLY A 727 24.84 8.04 -2.88
CA GLY A 727 25.33 7.98 -1.50
C GLY A 727 24.63 6.93 -0.65
N ILE A 728 25.30 6.48 0.39
CA ILE A 728 24.68 5.76 1.50
C ILE A 728 24.58 6.75 2.65
N VAL A 729 23.36 6.99 3.07
CA VAL A 729 23.03 8.03 4.05
C VAL A 729 22.23 7.44 5.20
N GLN A 730 22.20 8.13 6.32
CA GLN A 730 21.38 7.78 7.48
C GLN A 730 20.40 8.91 7.77
N ARG A 731 19.14 8.57 8.04
CA ARG A 731 18.19 9.50 8.61
C ARG A 731 18.39 9.53 10.11
N ILE A 732 18.72 10.68 10.65
CA ILE A 732 18.88 10.88 12.09
C ILE A 732 17.61 11.56 12.62
N VAL A 733 16.94 10.92 13.55
CA VAL A 733 15.82 11.52 14.29
C VAL A 733 16.40 12.36 15.42
N LEU A 734 16.21 13.67 15.33
CA LEU A 734 16.68 14.60 16.35
C LEU A 734 15.73 14.56 17.57
N PRO A 735 16.24 14.65 18.80
CA PRO A 735 15.45 14.55 20.02
C PRO A 735 14.45 15.70 20.22
#